data_326af51efc2ba490e41a222d19ccf5a8
#
_entry.id   326af51efc2ba490e41a222d19ccf5a8
#
_cell.length_a   1.000
_cell.length_b   1.000
_cell.length_c   1.000
_cell.angle_alpha   90.00
_cell.angle_beta   90.00
_cell.angle_gamma   90.00
#
_symmetry.space_group_name_H-M   'P 1'
#
loop_
_entity.id
_entity.type
_entity.pdbx_description
1 polymer ?
#
loop_
_entity_poly.entity_id
_entity_poly.type
_entity_poly.pdbx_seq_one_letter_code
_entity_poly.pdbx_strand_id
1 'polypeptide(L)'
;MKVKADINIPLISLDYIYFLFNCILLTLRPHTDLNMKQQYIALILFLLSLFVAHSASAQIKGVVTDSLTNEPLMYITVQYEGKGVGAITNAEGEYTVETRKGWNELSFSAIGYVTKKVTLKPTTKVLNVKLAPADVMLSEVVVKPQKEKYSRKNNPAVDFMRKVIENKKELKLEANDFYQYQKYEKMKMSMNDVTPEKMEKGIYKKFSFFKDQVEVSPKTNKMILPISIKETSSKTIYRKSPKSEKTIIEGVNSSGIEEFFNTGDMLGTILTDVFSDVNIYDDDIRLLQRRFVSPIGRGAISFYKYYLMDTVMVDRQECVHLTFVPQNSQDFGFTGHLYVVKDSTYAVKKCTMNLPKKTGVNFVDNLDIVQQFEQMPDGNWVLTDDDMTVELQFVKGIQGLEVQRTTKYSNYNFEEIEPRLFRLKGNVIKEANMLNKSDEYWASVRQVPLTKKESNMDVFMNRIEQIPGFKYVIFGAKALIENFVETGTKKHPSKFDFGPINTTITSNYVNGTRFRLSGMTTGNLDPHWSFSGYAAYGTKDKKWFYKGQAAYSFNKREYVLWEFPKHYLAFDYSYDVMSPMDKYLSTDKDNMFVGWKWTKVDQMSYMRDATLTYELETNTGFSIKAMARHRNDQPAGGVLQYWKNDGNIAGIWDDTNTFIKDITTTELGVTLRYAPGETYVNTKQRRVPVSLDAPIFSLSHTLGLKGVLGGEYNFNLTEASIRKRFWFGSWGKLDITARAGAQWNTVPFPLLNLPMANLSYITQHNESFSLINNMEFLNDRYASLALTYDMNGKLFNRIPLIKKLKWRETFRIRGMYGTLTDKNNPYKSQNDELFLFPMRDGVPTSHVMGSTPYLEASVGIYNIFKLLHIEYVRRLTYTDIPGVKKDGIRFMILMIF
;
A
#
# COMPACT_ATOMS: atom_id res chain seq x y z
N MET A 1 49.71 -28.46 -18.70
CA MET A 1 49.02 -27.62 -19.68
C MET A 1 47.85 -26.97 -18.94
N LYS A 2 48.02 -25.70 -18.52
CA LYS A 2 47.07 -24.92 -17.77
C LYS A 2 46.08 -24.30 -18.73
N VAL A 3 44.81 -24.56 -18.59
CA VAL A 3 43.75 -23.81 -19.28
C VAL A 3 43.12 -22.88 -18.21
N LYS A 4 43.37 -21.60 -18.35
CA LYS A 4 42.72 -20.51 -17.64
C LYS A 4 41.30 -20.40 -18.19
N ALA A 5 40.31 -20.51 -17.33
CA ALA A 5 38.95 -20.07 -17.63
C ALA A 5 38.78 -18.65 -17.07
N ASP A 6 38.74 -17.68 -17.97
CA ASP A 6 38.40 -16.29 -17.63
C ASP A 6 36.90 -16.20 -17.37
N ILE A 7 36.55 -16.13 -16.08
CA ILE A 7 35.20 -15.75 -15.62
C ILE A 7 35.27 -14.24 -15.39
N ASN A 8 34.80 -13.49 -16.38
CA ASN A 8 34.56 -12.06 -16.24
C ASN A 8 33.25 -11.86 -15.50
N ILE A 9 33.30 -11.82 -14.16
CA ILE A 9 32.26 -11.26 -13.32
C ILE A 9 32.61 -9.78 -13.16
N PRO A 10 31.70 -8.83 -13.42
CA PRO A 10 32.01 -7.42 -13.21
C PRO A 10 32.22 -7.16 -11.71
N LEU A 11 33.45 -6.84 -11.37
CA LEU A 11 33.97 -6.55 -10.02
C LEU A 11 33.39 -5.25 -9.38
N ILE A 12 32.29 -4.72 -9.89
CA ILE A 12 31.69 -3.48 -9.38
C ILE A 12 30.82 -3.69 -8.13
N SER A 13 30.47 -4.94 -7.80
CA SER A 13 29.50 -5.19 -6.72
C SER A 13 30.11 -5.23 -5.30
N LEU A 14 31.35 -5.64 -5.15
CA LEU A 14 31.98 -5.78 -3.84
C LEU A 14 32.52 -4.46 -3.28
N ASP A 15 33.13 -3.63 -4.12
CA ASP A 15 33.59 -2.31 -3.70
C ASP A 15 32.43 -1.37 -3.37
N TYR A 16 31.31 -1.53 -4.05
CA TYR A 16 30.09 -0.77 -3.78
C TYR A 16 29.42 -1.19 -2.47
N ILE A 17 29.41 -2.48 -2.18
CA ILE A 17 28.92 -3.01 -0.88
C ILE A 17 29.87 -2.61 0.24
N TYR A 18 31.16 -2.62 0.00
CA TYR A 18 32.18 -2.20 0.97
C TYR A 18 32.12 -0.69 1.23
N PHE A 19 31.88 0.11 0.21
CA PHE A 19 31.63 1.55 0.33
C PHE A 19 30.33 1.86 1.08
N LEU A 20 29.24 1.15 0.77
CA LEU A 20 27.97 1.24 1.49
C LEU A 20 28.11 0.83 2.97
N PHE A 21 28.86 -0.24 3.22
CA PHE A 21 29.12 -0.71 4.58
C PHE A 21 29.99 0.27 5.39
N ASN A 22 30.98 0.90 4.77
CA ASN A 22 31.78 1.95 5.39
C ASN A 22 31.01 3.25 5.60
N CYS A 23 30.09 3.63 4.69
CA CYS A 23 29.19 4.79 4.91
C CYS A 23 28.22 4.54 6.07
N ILE A 24 27.69 3.31 6.19
CA ILE A 24 26.83 2.90 7.32
C ILE A 24 27.64 2.87 8.62
N LEU A 25 28.88 2.39 8.60
CA LEU A 25 29.78 2.38 9.77
C LEU A 25 30.20 3.79 10.21
N LEU A 26 30.40 4.72 9.29
CA LEU A 26 30.70 6.12 9.59
C LEU A 26 29.51 6.87 10.20
N THR A 27 28.27 6.51 9.83
CA THR A 27 27.06 7.09 10.44
C THR A 27 26.71 6.47 11.79
N LEU A 28 27.26 5.30 12.14
CA LEU A 28 27.02 4.59 13.40
C LEU A 28 28.00 4.93 14.51
N ARG A 29 29.00 5.82 14.31
CA ARG A 29 29.90 6.27 15.38
C ARG A 29 29.23 7.39 16.21
N PRO A 30 29.02 7.21 17.52
CA PRO A 30 28.25 8.14 18.35
C PRO A 30 29.01 9.40 18.82
N HIS A 31 30.18 9.67 18.35
CA HIS A 31 30.97 10.82 18.81
C HIS A 31 31.86 11.41 17.71
N THR A 32 31.29 12.21 16.83
CA THR A 32 31.97 13.30 16.17
C THR A 32 30.98 14.42 15.92
N ASP A 33 31.27 15.62 16.41
CA ASP A 33 30.55 16.87 16.12
C ASP A 33 30.74 17.27 14.65
N LEU A 34 30.13 16.53 13.75
CA LEU A 34 30.05 16.91 12.35
C LEU A 34 28.97 17.97 12.20
N ASN A 35 29.38 19.19 11.84
CA ASN A 35 28.49 20.31 11.53
C ASN A 35 27.40 19.85 10.55
N MET A 36 26.14 20.26 10.76
CA MET A 36 24.98 19.94 9.91
C MET A 36 25.24 20.08 8.40
N LYS A 37 26.08 21.03 7.99
CA LYS A 37 26.50 21.20 6.59
C LYS A 37 27.25 20.00 6.02
N GLN A 38 28.06 19.32 6.83
CA GLN A 38 28.82 18.14 6.38
C GLN A 38 27.92 16.90 6.25
N GLN A 39 26.91 16.78 7.09
CA GLN A 39 25.90 15.70 6.98
C GLN A 39 25.03 15.86 5.71
N TYR A 40 24.67 17.10 5.36
CA TYR A 40 23.95 17.37 4.12
C TYR A 40 24.80 17.13 2.87
N ILE A 41 26.08 17.45 2.91
CA ILE A 41 27.01 17.18 1.80
C ILE A 41 27.20 15.68 1.61
N ALA A 42 27.35 14.91 2.67
CA ALA A 42 27.46 13.45 2.60
C ALA A 42 26.16 12.81 2.05
N LEU A 43 25.00 13.30 2.44
CA LEU A 43 23.71 12.84 1.92
C LEU A 43 23.52 13.21 0.44
N ILE A 44 23.92 14.41 0.04
CA ILE A 44 23.85 14.87 -1.35
C ILE A 44 24.84 14.07 -2.23
N LEU A 45 26.03 13.79 -1.75
CA LEU A 45 27.01 12.95 -2.46
C LEU A 45 26.54 11.50 -2.56
N PHE A 46 25.88 10.96 -1.54
CA PHE A 46 25.26 9.65 -1.56
C PHE A 46 24.11 9.60 -2.58
N LEU A 47 23.23 10.62 -2.61
CA LEU A 47 22.15 10.72 -3.58
C LEU A 47 22.69 10.93 -5.01
N LEU A 48 23.76 11.69 -5.20
CA LEU A 48 24.43 11.86 -6.48
C LEU A 48 25.11 10.59 -6.98
N SER A 49 25.68 9.77 -6.08
CA SER A 49 26.29 8.49 -6.46
C SER A 49 25.25 7.47 -6.95
N LEU A 50 24.02 7.55 -6.45
CA LEU A 50 22.88 6.76 -6.94
C LEU A 50 22.44 7.17 -8.37
N PHE A 51 22.70 8.42 -8.77
CA PHE A 51 22.37 8.92 -10.10
C PHE A 51 23.33 8.45 -11.20
N VAL A 52 24.58 8.13 -10.88
CA VAL A 52 25.59 7.76 -11.87
C VAL A 52 25.48 6.31 -12.38
N ALA A 53 24.69 5.46 -11.71
CA ALA A 53 24.56 4.04 -12.05
C ALA A 53 23.49 3.72 -13.14
N HIS A 54 23.01 4.71 -13.90
CA HIS A 54 22.09 4.45 -15.01
C HIS A 54 22.90 4.12 -16.28
N SER A 55 23.04 2.83 -16.54
CA SER A 55 23.44 2.35 -17.85
C SER A 55 22.42 2.83 -18.89
N ALA A 56 22.82 3.71 -19.79
CA ALA A 56 22.00 4.12 -20.92
C ALA A 56 21.73 2.89 -21.82
N SER A 57 20.58 2.24 -21.66
CA SER A 57 20.15 1.25 -22.64
C SER A 57 19.89 1.96 -23.97
N ALA A 58 20.52 1.51 -25.03
CA ALA A 58 20.28 2.07 -26.36
C ALA A 58 18.83 1.76 -26.77
N GLN A 59 18.09 2.76 -27.22
CA GLN A 59 16.69 2.65 -27.60
C GLN A 59 16.51 3.08 -29.05
N ILE A 60 15.62 2.38 -29.76
CA ILE A 60 15.12 2.78 -31.07
C ILE A 60 13.82 3.52 -30.87
N LYS A 61 13.71 4.70 -31.45
CA LYS A 61 12.52 5.53 -31.44
C LYS A 61 12.06 5.80 -32.87
N GLY A 62 10.78 6.07 -33.03
CA GLY A 62 10.25 6.46 -34.32
C GLY A 62 8.78 6.76 -34.28
N VAL A 63 8.25 7.12 -35.41
CA VAL A 63 6.84 7.40 -35.63
C VAL A 63 6.35 6.44 -36.71
N VAL A 64 5.17 5.86 -36.47
CA VAL A 64 4.46 5.06 -37.47
C VAL A 64 3.35 5.93 -38.04
N THR A 65 3.32 6.00 -39.36
CA THR A 65 2.34 6.79 -40.11
C THR A 65 1.64 5.93 -41.14
N ASP A 66 0.45 6.32 -41.51
CA ASP A 66 -0.25 5.77 -42.64
C ASP A 66 0.48 6.12 -43.93
N SER A 67 0.64 5.17 -44.85
CA SER A 67 1.37 5.38 -46.11
C SER A 67 0.67 6.28 -47.13
N LEU A 68 -0.66 6.42 -47.02
CA LEU A 68 -1.51 7.21 -47.90
C LEU A 68 -1.77 8.61 -47.34
N THR A 69 -2.16 8.68 -46.07
CA THR A 69 -2.56 9.96 -45.46
C THR A 69 -1.40 10.67 -44.76
N ASN A 70 -0.28 9.97 -44.45
CA ASN A 70 0.85 10.40 -43.65
C ASN A 70 0.43 10.77 -42.19
N GLU A 71 -0.76 10.40 -41.74
CA GLU A 71 -1.18 10.60 -40.38
C GLU A 71 -0.50 9.62 -39.43
N PRO A 72 -0.20 10.05 -38.18
CA PRO A 72 0.36 9.17 -37.17
C PRO A 72 -0.65 8.09 -36.82
N LEU A 73 -0.17 6.85 -36.81
CA LEU A 73 -0.97 5.67 -36.46
C LEU A 73 -0.77 5.31 -35.01
N MET A 74 -1.83 5.44 -34.23
CA MET A 74 -1.87 5.00 -32.84
C MET A 74 -2.14 3.49 -32.73
N TYR A 75 -1.67 2.89 -31.63
CA TYR A 75 -1.91 1.48 -31.29
C TYR A 75 -1.33 0.46 -32.28
N ILE A 76 -0.33 0.84 -33.05
CA ILE A 76 0.43 -0.10 -33.86
C ILE A 76 1.31 -0.92 -32.92
N THR A 77 1.18 -2.23 -32.97
CA THR A 77 2.08 -3.16 -32.28
C THR A 77 3.43 -3.15 -32.99
N VAL A 78 4.48 -2.73 -32.28
CA VAL A 78 5.87 -2.75 -32.73
C VAL A 78 6.61 -3.79 -31.91
N GLN A 79 6.98 -4.92 -32.49
CA GLN A 79 7.61 -6.01 -31.75
C GLN A 79 8.77 -6.61 -32.49
N TYR A 80 9.74 -7.19 -31.77
CA TYR A 80 10.78 -8.00 -32.38
C TYR A 80 10.18 -9.31 -32.89
N GLU A 81 10.46 -9.64 -34.14
CA GLU A 81 9.88 -10.79 -34.82
C GLU A 81 10.15 -12.09 -34.05
N GLY A 82 9.07 -12.82 -33.73
CA GLY A 82 9.12 -14.09 -32.97
C GLY A 82 9.59 -14.00 -31.52
N LYS A 83 9.75 -12.80 -30.94
CA LYS A 83 10.29 -12.61 -29.59
C LYS A 83 9.28 -12.06 -28.58
N GLY A 84 8.11 -11.59 -29.02
CA GLY A 84 7.06 -11.06 -28.14
C GLY A 84 7.46 -9.84 -27.30
N VAL A 85 8.55 -9.17 -27.66
CA VAL A 85 9.06 -7.97 -26.98
C VAL A 85 8.93 -6.78 -27.92
N GLY A 86 8.30 -5.70 -27.46
CA GLY A 86 8.06 -4.56 -28.31
C GLY A 86 7.46 -3.37 -27.57
N ALA A 87 6.77 -2.52 -28.31
CA ALA A 87 6.05 -1.36 -27.84
C ALA A 87 4.76 -1.19 -28.64
N ILE A 88 3.88 -0.31 -28.20
CA ILE A 88 2.69 0.12 -28.94
C ILE A 88 2.83 1.62 -29.19
N THR A 89 2.44 2.09 -30.39
CA THR A 89 2.49 3.52 -30.71
C THR A 89 1.45 4.31 -29.89
N ASN A 90 1.85 5.52 -29.48
CA ASN A 90 0.97 6.48 -28.80
C ASN A 90 0.02 7.20 -29.78
N ALA A 91 -0.76 8.16 -29.30
CA ALA A 91 -1.70 8.94 -30.12
C ALA A 91 -1.01 9.76 -31.24
N GLU A 92 0.26 10.10 -31.04
CA GLU A 92 1.10 10.80 -32.00
C GLU A 92 1.88 9.82 -32.92
N GLY A 93 1.55 8.51 -32.87
CA GLY A 93 2.20 7.46 -33.65
C GLY A 93 3.62 7.12 -33.18
N GLU A 94 4.10 7.71 -32.07
CA GLU A 94 5.46 7.51 -31.60
C GLU A 94 5.61 6.20 -30.84
N TYR A 95 6.75 5.53 -30.99
CA TYR A 95 7.12 4.34 -30.23
C TYR A 95 8.57 4.41 -29.74
N THR A 96 8.88 3.61 -28.72
CA THR A 96 10.25 3.44 -28.21
C THR A 96 10.46 1.98 -27.85
N VAL A 97 11.46 1.33 -28.47
CA VAL A 97 11.82 -0.07 -28.22
C VAL A 97 13.28 -0.13 -27.78
N GLU A 98 13.58 -0.92 -26.75
CA GLU A 98 14.96 -1.15 -26.29
C GLU A 98 15.72 -2.02 -27.30
N THR A 99 16.94 -1.63 -27.66
CA THR A 99 17.80 -2.44 -28.51
C THR A 99 18.29 -3.66 -27.75
N ARG A 100 18.28 -4.82 -28.44
CA ARG A 100 18.80 -6.07 -27.88
C ARG A 100 19.80 -6.70 -28.88
N LYS A 101 20.95 -7.08 -28.35
CA LYS A 101 22.02 -7.67 -29.19
C LYS A 101 21.52 -8.95 -29.84
N GLY A 102 21.65 -9.02 -31.17
CA GLY A 102 21.23 -10.17 -31.97
C GLY A 102 19.74 -10.16 -32.40
N TRP A 103 18.96 -9.13 -32.03
CA TRP A 103 17.57 -8.97 -32.45
C TRP A 103 17.47 -7.88 -33.51
N ASN A 104 17.39 -8.30 -34.76
CA ASN A 104 17.62 -7.40 -35.88
C ASN A 104 16.38 -7.14 -36.73
N GLU A 105 15.20 -7.62 -36.34
CA GLU A 105 13.99 -7.44 -37.13
C GLU A 105 12.82 -6.98 -36.24
N LEU A 106 12.23 -5.82 -36.60
CA LEU A 106 11.01 -5.30 -36.00
C LEU A 106 9.82 -5.53 -36.93
N SER A 107 8.72 -6.04 -36.38
CA SER A 107 7.44 -6.20 -37.05
C SER A 107 6.49 -5.10 -36.57
N PHE A 108 5.78 -4.45 -37.46
CA PHE A 108 4.78 -3.41 -37.23
C PHE A 108 3.44 -3.94 -37.73
N SER A 109 2.48 -4.12 -36.81
CA SER A 109 1.17 -4.70 -37.13
C SER A 109 0.02 -4.01 -36.42
N ALA A 110 -1.10 -3.91 -37.10
CA ALA A 110 -2.39 -3.49 -36.56
C ALA A 110 -3.53 -4.04 -37.40
N ILE A 111 -4.73 -4.13 -36.83
CA ILE A 111 -5.95 -4.51 -37.57
C ILE A 111 -6.23 -3.42 -38.63
N GLY A 112 -6.43 -3.84 -39.85
CA GLY A 112 -6.68 -2.93 -40.99
C GLY A 112 -5.43 -2.43 -41.72
N TYR A 113 -4.22 -2.88 -41.33
CA TYR A 113 -2.97 -2.54 -41.98
C TYR A 113 -2.14 -3.78 -42.34
N VAL A 114 -1.42 -3.68 -43.45
CA VAL A 114 -0.48 -4.74 -43.86
C VAL A 114 0.70 -4.76 -42.89
N THR A 115 0.94 -5.92 -42.26
CA THR A 115 2.08 -6.08 -41.37
C THR A 115 3.39 -5.82 -42.11
N LYS A 116 4.21 -4.94 -41.60
CA LYS A 116 5.51 -4.56 -42.16
C LYS A 116 6.65 -4.99 -41.26
N LYS A 117 7.60 -5.72 -41.83
CA LYS A 117 8.84 -6.12 -41.17
C LYS A 117 10.00 -5.24 -41.62
N VAL A 118 10.83 -4.81 -40.67
CA VAL A 118 11.98 -3.94 -40.95
C VAL A 118 13.23 -4.49 -40.28
N THR A 119 14.24 -4.75 -41.05
CA THR A 119 15.54 -5.20 -40.54
C THR A 119 16.34 -4.00 -40.01
N LEU A 120 16.83 -4.12 -38.76
CA LEU A 120 17.57 -3.10 -38.05
C LEU A 120 19.07 -3.16 -38.36
N LYS A 121 19.69 -2.01 -38.57
CA LYS A 121 21.14 -1.89 -38.58
C LYS A 121 21.66 -1.66 -37.15
N PRO A 122 22.87 -2.10 -36.79
CA PRO A 122 23.41 -1.90 -35.43
C PRO A 122 23.46 -0.44 -34.96
N THR A 123 23.45 0.51 -35.90
CA THR A 123 23.49 1.95 -35.63
C THR A 123 22.11 2.63 -35.62
N THR A 124 21.02 1.89 -35.83
CA THR A 124 19.68 2.46 -35.94
C THR A 124 19.21 3.00 -34.60
N LYS A 125 19.05 4.31 -34.48
CA LYS A 125 18.50 4.99 -33.28
C LYS A 125 17.11 5.56 -33.52
N VAL A 126 16.81 5.95 -34.78
CA VAL A 126 15.50 6.48 -35.16
C VAL A 126 15.02 5.69 -36.38
N LEU A 127 13.78 5.20 -36.31
CA LEU A 127 13.16 4.41 -37.36
C LEU A 127 11.68 4.85 -37.54
N ASN A 128 11.41 5.63 -38.58
CA ASN A 128 10.05 5.99 -38.95
C ASN A 128 9.52 5.01 -39.98
N VAL A 129 8.29 4.53 -39.78
CA VAL A 129 7.69 3.47 -40.58
C VAL A 129 6.35 3.93 -41.13
N LYS A 130 6.10 3.62 -42.39
CA LYS A 130 4.80 3.82 -43.04
C LYS A 130 4.14 2.48 -43.25
N LEU A 131 2.90 2.32 -42.76
CA LEU A 131 2.08 1.13 -42.97
C LEU A 131 1.04 1.38 -44.05
N ALA A 132 0.89 0.39 -44.91
CA ALA A 132 -0.14 0.42 -45.95
C ALA A 132 -1.45 -0.17 -45.37
N PRO A 133 -2.61 0.47 -45.64
CA PRO A 133 -3.88 -0.16 -45.30
C PRO A 133 -4.04 -1.51 -45.99
N ALA A 134 -4.62 -2.49 -45.34
CA ALA A 134 -5.00 -3.77 -45.95
C ALA A 134 -6.21 -3.50 -46.86
N ASP A 135 -6.07 -3.77 -48.16
CA ASP A 135 -6.96 -3.38 -49.24
C ASP A 135 -8.45 -3.40 -48.93
N VAL A 136 -9.07 -2.22 -49.06
CA VAL A 136 -10.42 -2.12 -49.60
C VAL A 136 -10.32 -1.24 -50.84
N MET A 137 -10.41 -1.88 -52.02
CA MET A 137 -10.62 -1.16 -53.26
C MET A 137 -11.92 -0.38 -53.21
N LEU A 138 -11.85 0.93 -53.03
CA LEU A 138 -12.83 1.88 -53.59
C LEU A 138 -12.15 3.25 -53.68
N SER A 139 -12.06 3.74 -54.88
CA SER A 139 -11.57 5.08 -55.23
C SER A 139 -12.46 6.15 -54.64
N GLU A 140 -11.92 7.01 -53.78
CA GLU A 140 -12.59 8.28 -53.53
C GLU A 140 -11.63 9.43 -53.21
N VAL A 141 -12.06 10.62 -53.59
CA VAL A 141 -11.38 11.89 -53.62
C VAL A 141 -10.78 12.30 -52.30
N VAL A 142 -9.47 12.48 -52.26
CA VAL A 142 -8.71 12.95 -51.10
C VAL A 142 -8.96 14.44 -50.85
N VAL A 143 -9.84 14.78 -49.91
CA VAL A 143 -9.81 16.10 -49.26
C VAL A 143 -8.84 16.02 -48.12
N LYS A 144 -7.75 16.79 -48.17
CA LYS A 144 -6.77 16.90 -47.06
C LYS A 144 -7.44 17.60 -45.86
N PRO A 145 -7.66 16.92 -44.71
CA PRO A 145 -8.09 17.64 -43.52
C PRO A 145 -6.89 18.40 -42.97
N GLN A 146 -7.08 19.70 -42.72
CA GLN A 146 -6.19 20.47 -41.86
C GLN A 146 -6.17 19.80 -40.46
N LYS A 147 -5.00 19.75 -39.81
CA LYS A 147 -4.84 19.29 -38.42
C LYS A 147 -5.68 20.18 -37.49
N GLU A 148 -6.94 19.89 -37.33
CA GLU A 148 -7.75 20.57 -36.32
C GLU A 148 -7.30 20.13 -34.92
N LYS A 149 -7.04 21.15 -34.10
CA LYS A 149 -6.73 20.92 -32.69
C LYS A 149 -7.98 20.30 -32.02
N TYR A 150 -7.86 19.14 -31.36
CA TYR A 150 -8.96 18.50 -30.67
C TYR A 150 -9.80 19.52 -29.86
N SER A 151 -11.06 19.62 -30.13
CA SER A 151 -12.04 20.45 -29.42
C SER A 151 -13.09 19.54 -28.79
N ARG A 152 -13.63 19.96 -27.66
CA ARG A 152 -14.81 19.36 -27.04
C ARG A 152 -16.10 19.99 -27.50
N LYS A 153 -16.00 21.20 -28.06
CA LYS A 153 -17.16 21.92 -28.60
C LYS A 153 -17.41 21.41 -30.02
N ASN A 154 -18.65 21.12 -30.32
CA ASN A 154 -19.11 20.63 -31.65
C ASN A 154 -18.36 19.34 -32.07
N ASN A 155 -18.16 18.43 -31.13
CA ASN A 155 -17.49 17.16 -31.37
C ASN A 155 -18.52 16.02 -31.28
N PRO A 156 -18.86 15.36 -32.40
CA PRO A 156 -19.86 14.29 -32.40
C PRO A 156 -19.57 13.15 -31.43
N ALA A 157 -18.30 12.79 -31.24
CA ALA A 157 -17.90 11.77 -30.28
C ALA A 157 -18.18 12.19 -28.83
N VAL A 158 -17.99 13.47 -28.50
CA VAL A 158 -18.28 14.01 -27.17
C VAL A 158 -19.79 14.08 -26.93
N ASP A 159 -20.57 14.48 -27.94
CA ASP A 159 -22.03 14.57 -27.83
C ASP A 159 -22.65 13.18 -27.70
N PHE A 160 -22.11 12.18 -28.40
CA PHE A 160 -22.49 10.80 -28.24
C PHE A 160 -22.17 10.29 -26.82
N MET A 161 -20.96 10.56 -26.36
CA MET A 161 -20.53 10.14 -24.99
C MET A 161 -21.33 10.80 -23.87
N ARG A 162 -21.86 12.02 -24.06
CA ARG A 162 -22.78 12.62 -23.09
C ARG A 162 -24.04 11.76 -22.92
N LYS A 163 -24.61 11.27 -24.01
CA LYS A 163 -25.78 10.39 -23.97
C LYS A 163 -25.45 9.06 -23.26
N VAL A 164 -24.30 8.46 -23.54
CA VAL A 164 -23.82 7.26 -22.82
C VAL A 164 -23.74 7.52 -21.32
N ILE A 165 -23.14 8.66 -20.90
CA ILE A 165 -22.97 9.02 -19.51
C ILE A 165 -24.32 9.33 -18.82
N GLU A 166 -25.24 9.94 -19.50
CA GLU A 166 -26.59 10.26 -19.00
C GLU A 166 -27.40 8.97 -18.75
N ASN A 167 -27.35 8.02 -19.67
CA ASN A 167 -28.14 6.77 -19.58
C ASN A 167 -27.51 5.72 -18.64
N LYS A 168 -26.22 5.82 -18.31
CA LYS A 168 -25.53 4.78 -17.55
C LYS A 168 -26.15 4.44 -16.20
N LYS A 169 -26.92 5.35 -15.59
CA LYS A 169 -27.55 5.11 -14.28
C LYS A 169 -28.63 4.03 -14.34
N GLU A 170 -29.35 3.95 -15.45
CA GLU A 170 -30.41 2.97 -15.68
C GLU A 170 -29.82 1.59 -16.01
N LEU A 171 -28.60 1.58 -16.55
CA LEU A 171 -27.88 0.36 -16.93
C LEU A 171 -27.06 -0.28 -15.80
N LYS A 172 -27.01 0.33 -14.60
CA LYS A 172 -26.37 -0.26 -13.45
C LYS A 172 -27.20 -1.38 -12.84
N LEU A 173 -26.55 -2.45 -12.42
CA LEU A 173 -27.22 -3.54 -11.69
C LEU A 173 -27.97 -3.05 -10.45
N GLU A 174 -27.41 -2.05 -9.73
CA GLU A 174 -27.99 -1.45 -8.54
C GLU A 174 -29.24 -0.57 -8.84
N ALA A 175 -29.60 -0.40 -10.10
CA ALA A 175 -30.90 0.18 -10.45
C ALA A 175 -32.04 -0.77 -10.07
N ASN A 176 -31.82 -2.07 -10.13
CA ASN A 176 -32.75 -3.10 -9.73
C ASN A 176 -32.94 -3.18 -8.21
N ASP A 177 -34.10 -3.63 -7.74
CA ASP A 177 -34.38 -3.80 -6.32
C ASP A 177 -33.65 -5.00 -5.74
N PHE A 178 -33.49 -6.06 -6.52
CA PHE A 178 -32.74 -7.26 -6.21
C PHE A 178 -31.92 -7.69 -7.42
N TYR A 179 -30.77 -8.29 -7.17
CA TYR A 179 -30.08 -9.12 -8.16
C TYR A 179 -29.23 -10.17 -7.47
N GLN A 180 -28.98 -11.28 -8.16
CA GLN A 180 -27.99 -12.27 -7.82
C GLN A 180 -27.32 -12.78 -9.09
N TYR A 181 -26.07 -13.23 -8.94
CA TYR A 181 -25.32 -13.90 -10.01
C TYR A 181 -24.28 -14.85 -9.44
N GLN A 182 -23.86 -15.80 -10.28
CA GLN A 182 -22.69 -16.65 -10.03
C GLN A 182 -21.45 -16.03 -10.68
N LYS A 183 -20.33 -16.08 -9.98
CA LYS A 183 -19.02 -15.61 -10.44
C LYS A 183 -18.02 -16.76 -10.37
N TYR A 184 -17.43 -17.11 -11.51
CA TYR A 184 -16.26 -17.95 -11.59
C TYR A 184 -15.04 -17.11 -11.95
N GLU A 185 -13.99 -17.21 -11.18
CA GLU A 185 -12.73 -16.47 -11.38
C GLU A 185 -11.56 -17.45 -11.44
N LYS A 186 -10.74 -17.35 -12.47
CA LYS A 186 -9.47 -18.04 -12.62
C LYS A 186 -8.34 -17.02 -12.65
N MET A 187 -7.44 -17.06 -11.67
CA MET A 187 -6.25 -16.23 -11.60
C MET A 187 -5.02 -17.10 -11.82
N LYS A 188 -4.20 -16.74 -12.79
CA LYS A 188 -2.92 -17.39 -13.09
C LYS A 188 -1.80 -16.41 -12.90
N MET A 189 -0.78 -16.79 -12.13
CA MET A 189 0.44 -16.02 -11.94
C MET A 189 1.59 -16.75 -12.61
N SER A 190 2.36 -16.01 -13.42
CA SER A 190 3.48 -16.55 -14.18
C SER A 190 4.70 -15.64 -14.07
N MET A 191 5.88 -16.21 -14.06
CA MET A 191 7.10 -15.43 -14.29
C MET A 191 7.15 -15.07 -15.77
N ASN A 192 7.31 -13.79 -16.09
CA ASN A 192 7.44 -13.33 -17.48
C ASN A 192 8.91 -13.17 -17.89
N ASP A 193 9.14 -12.73 -19.14
CA ASP A 193 10.49 -12.45 -19.66
C ASP A 193 11.39 -13.71 -19.71
N VAL A 194 10.78 -14.88 -19.87
CA VAL A 194 11.48 -16.15 -20.14
C VAL A 194 11.87 -16.16 -21.61
N THR A 195 13.17 -15.97 -21.91
CA THR A 195 13.65 -15.96 -23.32
C THR A 195 14.37 -17.27 -23.65
N PRO A 196 14.47 -17.67 -24.94
CA PRO A 196 15.23 -18.85 -25.33
C PRO A 196 16.65 -18.86 -24.77
N GLU A 197 17.32 -17.68 -24.74
CA GLU A 197 18.68 -17.56 -24.21
C GLU A 197 18.73 -17.78 -22.68
N LYS A 198 17.70 -17.41 -21.96
CA LYS A 198 17.58 -17.69 -20.52
C LYS A 198 17.33 -19.17 -20.26
N MET A 199 16.58 -19.85 -21.14
CA MET A 199 16.31 -21.30 -21.02
C MET A 199 17.58 -22.15 -21.18
N GLU A 200 18.61 -21.63 -21.82
CA GLU A 200 19.90 -22.31 -21.97
C GLU A 200 20.89 -22.00 -20.83
N LYS A 201 20.46 -21.24 -19.81
CA LYS A 201 21.32 -20.80 -18.70
C LYS A 201 20.66 -21.06 -17.33
N GLY A 202 21.47 -21.00 -16.29
CA GLY A 202 21.03 -21.02 -14.91
C GLY A 202 20.15 -22.22 -14.53
N ILE A 203 19.05 -21.93 -13.83
CA ILE A 203 18.14 -22.94 -13.32
C ILE A 203 17.43 -23.74 -14.43
N TYR A 204 17.13 -23.10 -15.56
CA TYR A 204 16.47 -23.76 -16.70
C TYR A 204 17.37 -24.79 -17.37
N LYS A 205 18.69 -24.52 -17.45
CA LYS A 205 19.65 -25.46 -17.97
C LYS A 205 19.91 -26.61 -17.00
N LYS A 206 19.98 -26.28 -15.69
CA LYS A 206 20.26 -27.28 -14.66
C LYS A 206 19.11 -28.24 -14.41
N PHE A 207 17.86 -27.77 -14.55
CA PHE A 207 16.64 -28.55 -14.30
C PHE A 207 15.70 -28.44 -15.50
N SER A 208 15.75 -29.44 -16.38
CA SER A 208 15.00 -29.44 -17.66
C SER A 208 13.48 -29.31 -17.50
N PHE A 209 12.92 -29.79 -16.39
CA PHE A 209 11.47 -29.72 -16.15
C PHE A 209 10.91 -28.28 -16.09
N PHE A 210 11.75 -27.26 -15.87
CA PHE A 210 11.32 -25.87 -16.01
C PHE A 210 10.97 -25.54 -17.47
N LYS A 211 11.69 -26.10 -18.44
CA LYS A 211 11.40 -25.88 -19.85
C LYS A 211 10.05 -26.50 -20.24
N ASP A 212 9.70 -27.63 -19.63
CA ASP A 212 8.42 -28.31 -19.88
C ASP A 212 7.22 -27.49 -19.39
N GLN A 213 7.41 -26.65 -18.36
CA GLN A 213 6.37 -25.78 -17.78
C GLN A 213 6.23 -24.43 -18.52
N VAL A 214 7.23 -24.00 -19.29
CA VAL A 214 7.19 -22.75 -20.07
C VAL A 214 6.12 -22.83 -21.15
N GLU A 215 5.31 -21.79 -21.28
CA GLU A 215 4.30 -21.63 -22.32
C GLU A 215 4.33 -20.23 -22.93
N VAL A 216 3.61 -20.04 -24.03
CA VAL A 216 3.40 -18.71 -24.62
C VAL A 216 2.10 -18.13 -24.08
N SER A 217 2.16 -16.95 -23.50
CA SER A 217 0.97 -16.23 -23.04
C SER A 217 0.05 -15.89 -24.21
N PRO A 218 -1.21 -16.30 -24.20
CA PRO A 218 -2.15 -15.99 -25.28
C PRO A 218 -2.52 -14.49 -25.33
N LYS A 219 -2.23 -13.75 -24.26
CA LYS A 219 -2.55 -12.32 -24.16
C LYS A 219 -1.39 -11.41 -24.55
N THR A 220 -0.17 -11.78 -24.14
CA THR A 220 1.04 -10.94 -24.37
C THR A 220 1.98 -11.48 -25.44
N ASN A 221 1.74 -12.68 -25.94
CA ASN A 221 2.61 -13.40 -26.88
C ASN A 221 4.05 -13.61 -26.36
N LYS A 222 4.27 -13.48 -25.05
CA LYS A 222 5.56 -13.70 -24.40
C LYS A 222 5.65 -15.11 -23.86
N MET A 223 6.88 -15.62 -23.78
CA MET A 223 7.14 -16.88 -23.06
C MET A 223 7.05 -16.61 -21.56
N ILE A 224 6.20 -17.37 -20.88
CA ILE A 224 5.93 -17.28 -19.45
C ILE A 224 6.13 -18.65 -18.80
N LEU A 225 6.45 -18.62 -17.51
CA LEU A 225 6.52 -19.79 -16.65
C LEU A 225 5.40 -19.68 -15.58
N PRO A 226 4.27 -20.41 -15.74
CA PRO A 226 3.24 -20.49 -14.73
C PRO A 226 3.80 -21.01 -13.41
N ILE A 227 3.50 -20.30 -12.31
CA ILE A 227 3.98 -20.62 -10.96
C ILE A 227 2.86 -20.73 -9.93
N SER A 228 1.67 -20.23 -10.24
CA SER A 228 0.49 -20.37 -9.39
C SER A 228 -0.78 -20.26 -10.20
N ILE A 229 -1.80 -20.97 -9.76
CA ILE A 229 -3.17 -20.90 -10.27
C ILE A 229 -4.14 -20.94 -9.09
N LYS A 230 -5.17 -20.09 -9.17
CA LYS A 230 -6.25 -20.04 -8.19
C LYS A 230 -7.58 -19.96 -8.91
N GLU A 231 -8.51 -20.80 -8.52
CA GLU A 231 -9.89 -20.76 -8.98
C GLU A 231 -10.80 -20.42 -7.80
N THR A 232 -11.78 -19.57 -8.04
CA THR A 232 -12.77 -19.17 -7.02
C THR A 232 -14.16 -19.21 -7.64
N SER A 233 -15.09 -19.90 -6.98
CA SER A 233 -16.51 -19.85 -7.29
C SER A 233 -17.24 -19.13 -6.17
N SER A 234 -18.09 -18.15 -6.53
CA SER A 234 -18.83 -17.37 -5.56
C SER A 234 -20.20 -16.95 -6.10
N LYS A 235 -21.12 -16.71 -5.20
CA LYS A 235 -22.45 -16.17 -5.47
C LYS A 235 -22.58 -14.80 -4.83
N THR A 236 -23.00 -13.79 -5.61
CA THR A 236 -23.30 -12.46 -5.09
C THR A 236 -24.81 -12.24 -5.06
N ILE A 237 -25.29 -11.69 -3.96
CA ILE A 237 -26.69 -11.30 -3.76
C ILE A 237 -26.77 -9.85 -3.34
N TYR A 238 -27.74 -9.13 -3.86
CA TYR A 238 -27.94 -7.70 -3.59
C TYR A 238 -29.40 -7.38 -3.32
N ARG A 239 -29.61 -6.42 -2.44
CA ARG A 239 -30.91 -5.80 -2.15
C ARG A 239 -30.73 -4.29 -2.02
N LYS A 240 -31.61 -3.51 -2.67
CA LYS A 240 -31.55 -2.04 -2.68
C LYS A 240 -32.04 -1.41 -1.38
N SER A 241 -33.12 -1.93 -0.80
CA SER A 241 -33.69 -1.36 0.44
C SER A 241 -34.01 -2.45 1.48
N PRO A 242 -33.48 -2.36 2.73
CA PRO A 242 -32.28 -1.60 3.06
C PRO A 242 -31.07 -2.14 2.31
N LYS A 243 -30.21 -1.24 1.82
CA LYS A 243 -29.08 -1.62 0.95
C LYS A 243 -28.20 -2.67 1.61
N SER A 244 -28.03 -3.79 0.95
CA SER A 244 -27.15 -4.89 1.40
C SER A 244 -26.66 -5.67 0.19
N GLU A 245 -25.35 -5.93 0.20
CA GLU A 245 -24.69 -6.81 -0.76
C GLU A 245 -23.87 -7.84 -0.03
N LYS A 246 -23.94 -9.08 -0.46
CA LYS A 246 -23.19 -10.18 0.13
C LYS A 246 -22.61 -11.07 -0.95
N THR A 247 -21.35 -11.45 -0.77
CA THR A 247 -20.67 -12.43 -1.62
C THR A 247 -20.44 -13.71 -0.80
N ILE A 248 -20.95 -14.82 -1.28
CA ILE A 248 -20.80 -16.14 -0.69
C ILE A 248 -19.73 -16.88 -1.50
N ILE A 249 -18.57 -17.15 -0.89
CA ILE A 249 -17.51 -17.93 -1.51
C ILE A 249 -17.86 -19.40 -1.29
N GLU A 250 -18.19 -20.07 -2.37
CA GLU A 250 -18.65 -21.47 -2.39
C GLU A 250 -17.49 -22.45 -2.54
N GLY A 251 -16.47 -22.10 -3.36
CA GLY A 251 -15.31 -22.93 -3.60
C GLY A 251 -14.05 -22.13 -3.87
N VAL A 252 -12.93 -22.59 -3.37
CA VAL A 252 -11.58 -22.09 -3.67
C VAL A 252 -10.68 -23.28 -3.94
N ASN A 253 -9.99 -23.25 -5.08
CA ASN A 253 -8.96 -24.22 -5.45
C ASN A 253 -7.70 -23.44 -5.81
N SER A 254 -6.57 -23.71 -5.15
CA SER A 254 -5.30 -23.03 -5.43
C SER A 254 -4.17 -24.04 -5.43
N SER A 255 -3.25 -23.88 -6.37
CA SER A 255 -2.01 -24.65 -6.43
C SER A 255 -0.85 -23.79 -6.88
N GLY A 256 0.36 -24.13 -6.49
CA GLY A 256 1.55 -23.41 -6.87
C GLY A 256 2.26 -22.71 -5.72
N ILE A 257 2.94 -21.60 -6.02
CA ILE A 257 3.83 -20.92 -5.05
C ILE A 257 3.07 -20.37 -3.82
N GLU A 258 1.77 -20.13 -3.92
CA GLU A 258 0.97 -19.66 -2.78
C GLU A 258 0.97 -20.66 -1.62
N GLU A 259 1.13 -21.95 -1.90
CA GLU A 259 1.20 -22.98 -0.87
C GLU A 259 2.43 -22.87 0.05
N PHE A 260 3.49 -22.17 -0.42
CA PHE A 260 4.68 -21.92 0.40
C PHE A 260 4.51 -20.72 1.34
N PHE A 261 3.56 -19.83 1.05
CA PHE A 261 3.29 -18.63 1.84
C PHE A 261 2.00 -18.83 2.66
N ASN A 262 2.04 -19.77 3.60
CA ASN A 262 0.91 -20.11 4.49
C ASN A 262 0.57 -19.03 5.52
N THR A 263 0.95 -17.80 5.29
CA THR A 263 0.66 -16.67 6.19
C THR A 263 -0.72 -16.13 5.95
N GLY A 264 -1.73 -16.92 6.33
CA GLY A 264 -3.11 -16.47 6.43
C GLY A 264 -3.50 -15.38 5.45
N ASP A 265 -3.74 -15.73 4.19
CA ASP A 265 -4.37 -14.86 3.19
C ASP A 265 -3.69 -13.50 2.89
N MET A 266 -2.45 -13.26 3.37
CA MET A 266 -1.76 -11.98 3.13
C MET A 266 -1.52 -11.72 1.64
N LEU A 267 -0.96 -12.70 0.93
CA LEU A 267 -0.70 -12.58 -0.51
C LEU A 267 -2.00 -12.54 -1.29
N GLY A 268 -2.94 -13.41 -0.95
CA GLY A 268 -4.28 -13.44 -1.56
C GLY A 268 -5.04 -12.13 -1.36
N THR A 269 -4.99 -11.55 -0.16
CA THR A 269 -5.66 -10.28 0.13
C THR A 269 -4.98 -9.11 -0.59
N ILE A 270 -3.65 -9.08 -0.65
CA ILE A 270 -2.93 -8.06 -1.43
C ILE A 270 -3.30 -8.17 -2.91
N LEU A 271 -3.33 -9.38 -3.46
CA LEU A 271 -3.72 -9.60 -4.85
C LEU A 271 -5.18 -9.20 -5.09
N THR A 272 -6.10 -9.53 -4.20
CA THR A 272 -7.51 -9.13 -4.30
C THR A 272 -7.69 -7.61 -4.24
N ASP A 273 -6.93 -6.91 -3.42
CA ASP A 273 -7.00 -5.44 -3.35
C ASP A 273 -6.33 -4.77 -4.56
N VAL A 274 -5.23 -5.32 -5.02
CA VAL A 274 -4.51 -4.83 -6.20
C VAL A 274 -5.31 -5.08 -7.48
N PHE A 275 -5.94 -6.26 -7.59
CA PHE A 275 -6.74 -6.69 -8.73
C PHE A 275 -8.23 -6.74 -8.38
N SER A 276 -8.75 -5.70 -7.74
CA SER A 276 -10.17 -5.59 -7.42
C SER A 276 -11.05 -5.63 -8.67
N ASP A 277 -12.30 -6.01 -8.48
CA ASP A 277 -13.28 -6.04 -9.58
C ASP A 277 -13.43 -4.66 -10.21
N VAL A 278 -13.50 -4.62 -11.51
CA VAL A 278 -13.63 -3.42 -12.32
C VAL A 278 -15.08 -3.26 -12.75
N ASN A 279 -15.67 -2.09 -12.49
CA ASN A 279 -16.98 -1.73 -13.00
C ASN A 279 -16.88 -0.42 -13.77
N ILE A 280 -16.99 -0.48 -15.11
CA ILE A 280 -16.93 0.74 -15.95
C ILE A 280 -18.10 1.69 -15.72
N TYR A 281 -19.24 1.19 -15.22
CA TYR A 281 -20.43 2.00 -14.92
C TYR A 281 -20.25 2.85 -13.64
N ASP A 282 -19.22 2.62 -12.84
CA ASP A 282 -18.85 3.55 -11.76
C ASP A 282 -18.21 4.83 -12.30
N ASP A 283 -18.15 5.87 -11.51
CA ASP A 283 -17.50 7.12 -11.91
C ASP A 283 -15.97 7.00 -11.87
N ASP A 284 -15.47 6.25 -10.89
CA ASP A 284 -14.05 5.94 -10.73
C ASP A 284 -13.86 4.43 -10.59
N ILE A 285 -12.88 3.88 -11.28
CA ILE A 285 -12.43 2.49 -11.18
C ILE A 285 -11.33 2.44 -10.12
N ARG A 286 -11.54 1.63 -9.08
CA ARG A 286 -10.53 1.38 -8.06
C ARG A 286 -9.69 0.17 -8.47
N LEU A 287 -8.39 0.40 -8.70
CA LEU A 287 -7.45 -0.63 -9.12
C LEU A 287 -6.03 -0.23 -8.68
N LEU A 288 -5.17 -1.19 -8.32
CA LEU A 288 -3.78 -0.92 -7.93
C LEU A 288 -3.68 0.13 -6.81
N GLN A 289 -4.59 0.08 -5.84
CA GLN A 289 -4.71 1.04 -4.73
C GLN A 289 -4.91 2.51 -5.17
N ARG A 290 -5.36 2.72 -6.40
CA ARG A 290 -5.62 4.04 -6.99
C ARG A 290 -7.04 4.14 -7.52
N ARG A 291 -7.46 5.36 -7.77
CA ARG A 291 -8.69 5.64 -8.50
C ARG A 291 -8.36 6.17 -9.89
N PHE A 292 -8.93 5.53 -10.88
CA PHE A 292 -8.88 5.90 -12.29
C PHE A 292 -10.26 6.39 -12.70
N VAL A 293 -10.30 7.48 -13.45
CA VAL A 293 -11.56 7.95 -14.01
C VAL A 293 -12.10 6.91 -14.99
N SER A 294 -13.32 6.43 -14.78
CA SER A 294 -13.97 5.52 -15.74
C SER A 294 -14.16 6.20 -17.10
N PRO A 295 -13.99 5.50 -18.22
CA PRO A 295 -14.23 6.07 -19.55
C PRO A 295 -15.67 6.51 -19.80
N ILE A 296 -16.63 6.07 -18.98
CA ILE A 296 -18.02 6.54 -18.99
C ILE A 296 -18.43 7.18 -17.65
N GLY A 297 -17.46 7.59 -16.82
CA GLY A 297 -17.67 8.31 -15.57
C GLY A 297 -18.17 9.74 -15.77
N ARG A 298 -18.79 10.34 -14.77
CA ARG A 298 -19.27 11.75 -14.83
C ARG A 298 -18.17 12.75 -15.18
N GLY A 299 -16.93 12.48 -14.73
CA GLY A 299 -15.75 13.29 -15.04
C GLY A 299 -15.05 12.98 -16.36
N ALA A 300 -15.52 11.98 -17.09
CA ALA A 300 -14.81 11.40 -18.23
C ALA A 300 -14.60 12.39 -19.38
N ILE A 301 -15.59 13.18 -19.74
CA ILE A 301 -15.48 14.19 -20.82
C ILE A 301 -14.40 15.23 -20.51
N SER A 302 -14.19 15.57 -19.23
CA SER A 302 -13.15 16.51 -18.85
C SER A 302 -11.76 15.87 -18.81
N PHE A 303 -11.68 14.54 -18.68
CA PHE A 303 -10.45 13.78 -18.49
C PHE A 303 -9.94 13.12 -19.77
N TYR A 304 -10.84 12.61 -20.63
CA TYR A 304 -10.51 11.92 -21.88
C TYR A 304 -10.78 12.77 -23.13
N LYS A 305 -10.10 12.42 -24.20
CA LYS A 305 -10.43 12.76 -25.59
C LYS A 305 -11.10 11.55 -26.19
N TYR A 306 -12.22 11.76 -26.89
CA TYR A 306 -12.97 10.72 -27.58
C TYR A 306 -12.91 10.95 -29.08
N TYR A 307 -12.75 9.86 -29.81
CA TYR A 307 -12.76 9.84 -31.26
C TYR A 307 -13.76 8.78 -31.71
N LEU A 308 -14.67 9.20 -32.59
CA LEU A 308 -15.59 8.31 -33.26
C LEU A 308 -14.85 7.67 -34.43
N MET A 309 -14.83 6.34 -34.47
CA MET A 309 -14.10 5.58 -35.49
C MET A 309 -15.04 5.16 -36.60
N ASP A 310 -15.89 4.17 -36.36
CA ASP A 310 -16.77 3.54 -37.30
C ASP A 310 -17.99 2.93 -36.58
N THR A 311 -18.86 2.30 -37.33
CA THR A 311 -19.94 1.47 -36.84
C THR A 311 -19.65 0.01 -37.20
N VAL A 312 -19.58 -0.87 -36.22
CA VAL A 312 -19.22 -2.26 -36.38
C VAL A 312 -20.27 -3.21 -35.80
N MET A 313 -20.30 -4.42 -36.29
CA MET A 313 -21.15 -5.49 -35.72
C MET A 313 -20.35 -6.22 -34.62
N VAL A 314 -20.89 -6.23 -33.40
CA VAL A 314 -20.36 -7.00 -32.27
C VAL A 314 -21.44 -7.98 -31.82
N ASP A 315 -21.19 -9.27 -31.90
CA ASP A 315 -22.15 -10.34 -31.55
C ASP A 315 -23.56 -10.10 -32.10
N ARG A 316 -23.66 -9.76 -33.41
CA ARG A 316 -24.93 -9.47 -34.15
C ARG A 316 -25.63 -8.18 -33.73
N GLN A 317 -25.01 -7.31 -32.93
CA GLN A 317 -25.53 -5.98 -32.60
C GLN A 317 -24.70 -4.89 -33.27
N GLU A 318 -25.38 -3.91 -33.86
CA GLU A 318 -24.72 -2.73 -34.46
C GLU A 318 -24.22 -1.80 -33.33
N CYS A 319 -22.90 -1.57 -33.29
CA CYS A 319 -22.26 -0.77 -32.25
C CYS A 319 -21.49 0.41 -32.85
N VAL A 320 -21.58 1.54 -32.20
CA VAL A 320 -20.70 2.69 -32.45
C VAL A 320 -19.38 2.43 -31.77
N HIS A 321 -18.31 2.39 -32.55
CA HIS A 321 -16.94 2.20 -32.06
C HIS A 321 -16.30 3.55 -31.76
N LEU A 322 -15.88 3.74 -30.52
CA LEU A 322 -15.16 4.94 -30.06
C LEU A 322 -13.81 4.54 -29.48
N THR A 323 -12.83 5.42 -29.68
CA THR A 323 -11.54 5.35 -28.99
C THR A 323 -11.46 6.46 -27.97
N PHE A 324 -10.86 6.18 -26.82
CA PHE A 324 -10.63 7.18 -25.79
C PHE A 324 -9.18 7.16 -25.31
N VAL A 325 -8.63 8.34 -25.02
CA VAL A 325 -7.28 8.54 -24.49
C VAL A 325 -7.28 9.66 -23.45
N PRO A 326 -6.46 9.62 -22.38
CA PRO A 326 -6.35 10.73 -21.45
C PRO A 326 -5.89 12.01 -22.15
N GLN A 327 -6.35 13.16 -21.72
CA GLN A 327 -5.91 14.45 -22.27
C GLN A 327 -4.41 14.68 -22.07
N ASN A 328 -3.89 14.25 -20.92
CA ASN A 328 -2.47 14.18 -20.63
C ASN A 328 -2.07 12.70 -20.46
N SER A 329 -1.19 12.21 -21.30
CA SER A 329 -0.73 10.81 -21.31
C SER A 329 0.01 10.38 -20.03
N GLN A 330 0.34 11.29 -19.14
CA GLN A 330 0.98 11.02 -17.85
C GLN A 330 -0.02 10.97 -16.69
N ASP A 331 -1.26 11.41 -16.91
CA ASP A 331 -2.30 11.29 -15.89
C ASP A 331 -2.74 9.82 -15.76
N PHE A 332 -3.17 9.43 -14.55
CA PHE A 332 -3.67 8.07 -14.29
C PHE A 332 -5.00 7.86 -15.01
N GLY A 333 -4.95 7.31 -16.19
CA GLY A 333 -6.11 7.03 -17.00
C GLY A 333 -5.84 5.94 -18.02
N PHE A 334 -6.88 5.27 -18.43
CA PHE A 334 -6.82 4.23 -19.44
C PHE A 334 -6.82 4.82 -20.85
N THR A 335 -6.27 4.08 -21.78
CA THR A 335 -6.53 4.23 -23.20
C THR A 335 -7.32 3.02 -23.66
N GLY A 336 -8.19 3.15 -24.65
CA GLY A 336 -8.93 1.98 -25.10
C GLY A 336 -10.07 2.27 -26.06
N HIS A 337 -10.96 1.29 -26.16
CA HIS A 337 -12.08 1.32 -27.09
C HIS A 337 -13.38 1.01 -26.36
N LEU A 338 -14.43 1.70 -26.79
CA LEU A 338 -15.81 1.47 -26.38
C LEU A 338 -16.63 1.06 -27.60
N TYR A 339 -17.39 0.01 -27.46
CA TYR A 339 -18.37 -0.44 -28.44
C TYR A 339 -19.75 -0.27 -27.81
N VAL A 340 -20.44 0.78 -28.22
CA VAL A 340 -21.71 1.18 -27.64
C VAL A 340 -22.84 0.83 -28.61
N VAL A 341 -23.84 0.12 -28.13
CA VAL A 341 -24.98 -0.29 -28.98
C VAL A 341 -25.65 0.95 -29.55
N LYS A 342 -25.95 0.88 -30.86
CA LYS A 342 -26.54 1.97 -31.61
C LYS A 342 -28.07 1.93 -31.50
N ASP A 343 -28.57 2.08 -30.27
CA ASP A 343 -29.98 2.13 -29.95
C ASP A 343 -30.26 3.23 -28.91
N SER A 344 -31.48 3.27 -28.36
CA SER A 344 -31.87 4.27 -27.36
C SER A 344 -31.27 4.02 -25.98
N THR A 345 -30.72 2.85 -25.72
CA THR A 345 -30.13 2.50 -24.41
C THR A 345 -28.72 3.06 -24.23
N TYR A 346 -27.96 3.24 -25.33
CA TYR A 346 -26.56 3.61 -25.31
C TYR A 346 -25.72 2.69 -24.43
N ALA A 347 -26.07 1.40 -24.33
CA ALA A 347 -25.38 0.42 -23.51
C ALA A 347 -23.99 0.07 -24.08
N VAL A 348 -23.01 -0.14 -23.23
CA VAL A 348 -21.69 -0.61 -23.64
C VAL A 348 -21.76 -2.13 -23.84
N LYS A 349 -21.55 -2.59 -25.07
CA LYS A 349 -21.48 -4.02 -25.41
C LYS A 349 -20.12 -4.60 -25.09
N LYS A 350 -19.05 -3.81 -25.37
CA LYS A 350 -17.68 -4.21 -25.10
C LYS A 350 -16.82 -3.00 -24.74
N CYS A 351 -15.94 -3.17 -23.80
CA CYS A 351 -14.93 -2.17 -23.42
C CYS A 351 -13.56 -2.80 -23.36
N THR A 352 -12.56 -2.14 -23.97
CA THR A 352 -11.16 -2.49 -23.77
C THR A 352 -10.46 -1.30 -23.13
N MET A 353 -9.66 -1.58 -22.10
CA MET A 353 -8.91 -0.57 -21.37
C MET A 353 -7.46 -1.03 -21.24
N ASN A 354 -6.53 -0.19 -21.65
CA ASN A 354 -5.10 -0.43 -21.52
C ASN A 354 -4.45 0.66 -20.66
N LEU A 355 -3.56 0.27 -19.78
CA LEU A 355 -2.74 1.15 -18.97
C LEU A 355 -1.27 0.96 -19.32
N PRO A 356 -0.73 1.73 -20.27
CA PRO A 356 0.63 1.56 -20.72
C PRO A 356 1.66 2.07 -19.70
N LYS A 357 2.87 1.56 -19.74
CA LYS A 357 4.01 1.94 -18.88
C LYS A 357 4.23 3.47 -18.75
N LYS A 358 3.79 4.24 -19.74
CA LYS A 358 3.92 5.71 -19.76
C LYS A 358 3.08 6.42 -18.70
N THR A 359 1.97 5.84 -18.26
CA THR A 359 1.08 6.44 -17.25
C THR A 359 1.73 6.57 -15.88
N GLY A 360 2.88 5.94 -15.68
CA GLY A 360 3.66 6.12 -14.47
C GLY A 360 3.15 5.37 -13.24
N VAL A 361 2.23 4.43 -13.39
CA VAL A 361 1.91 3.46 -12.34
C VAL A 361 3.15 2.61 -12.08
N ASN A 362 3.56 2.53 -10.82
CA ASN A 362 4.78 1.83 -10.46
C ASN A 362 4.63 0.33 -10.67
N PHE A 363 5.73 -0.30 -11.01
CA PHE A 363 5.83 -1.76 -11.16
C PHE A 363 4.97 -2.34 -12.27
N VAL A 364 4.06 -1.60 -12.87
CA VAL A 364 3.20 -2.01 -13.98
C VAL A 364 3.87 -1.65 -15.29
N ASP A 365 4.20 -2.65 -16.10
CA ASP A 365 4.71 -2.45 -17.46
C ASP A 365 3.57 -2.38 -18.48
N ASN A 366 2.54 -3.18 -18.27
CA ASN A 366 1.30 -3.16 -19.03
C ASN A 366 0.14 -3.69 -18.17
N LEU A 367 -1.06 -3.18 -18.42
CA LEU A 367 -2.31 -3.70 -17.87
C LEU A 367 -3.37 -3.58 -18.94
N ASP A 368 -4.01 -4.71 -19.25
CA ASP A 368 -5.10 -4.81 -20.20
C ASP A 368 -6.34 -5.35 -19.52
N ILE A 369 -7.47 -4.72 -19.75
CA ILE A 369 -8.79 -5.15 -19.29
C ILE A 369 -9.72 -5.23 -20.48
N VAL A 370 -10.45 -6.33 -20.61
CA VAL A 370 -11.49 -6.52 -21.62
C VAL A 370 -12.78 -6.93 -20.91
N GLN A 371 -13.82 -6.13 -21.06
CA GLN A 371 -15.14 -6.43 -20.52
C GLN A 371 -16.15 -6.61 -21.64
N GLN A 372 -17.03 -7.59 -21.50
CA GLN A 372 -18.13 -7.86 -22.41
C GLN A 372 -19.45 -7.89 -21.63
N PHE A 373 -20.47 -7.30 -22.23
CA PHE A 373 -21.79 -7.18 -21.63
C PHE A 373 -22.83 -7.80 -22.56
N GLU A 374 -23.86 -8.38 -21.99
CA GLU A 374 -24.98 -8.94 -22.73
C GLU A 374 -26.31 -8.43 -22.21
N GLN A 375 -27.27 -8.31 -23.13
CA GLN A 375 -28.63 -7.98 -22.74
C GLN A 375 -29.38 -9.27 -22.43
N MET A 376 -29.94 -9.32 -21.24
CA MET A 376 -30.78 -10.43 -20.80
C MET A 376 -32.21 -10.31 -21.43
N PRO A 377 -32.95 -11.41 -21.47
CA PRO A 377 -34.31 -11.41 -22.02
C PRO A 377 -35.28 -10.41 -21.35
N ASP A 378 -35.01 -10.03 -20.11
CA ASP A 378 -35.76 -9.03 -19.33
C ASP A 378 -35.34 -7.58 -19.63
N GLY A 379 -34.39 -7.39 -20.56
CA GLY A 379 -33.87 -6.08 -20.95
C GLY A 379 -32.69 -5.57 -20.15
N ASN A 380 -32.31 -6.21 -19.03
CA ASN A 380 -31.19 -5.80 -18.23
C ASN A 380 -29.86 -6.08 -18.96
N TRP A 381 -28.92 -5.11 -18.89
CA TRP A 381 -27.54 -5.30 -19.36
C TRP A 381 -26.67 -5.79 -18.22
N VAL A 382 -25.96 -6.89 -18.44
CA VAL A 382 -25.12 -7.56 -17.44
C VAL A 382 -23.71 -7.80 -17.97
N LEU A 383 -22.73 -7.74 -17.07
CA LEU A 383 -21.35 -8.13 -17.35
C LEU A 383 -21.29 -9.65 -17.44
N THR A 384 -20.74 -10.20 -18.53
CA THR A 384 -20.56 -11.65 -18.70
C THR A 384 -19.10 -12.05 -18.58
N ASP A 385 -18.18 -11.20 -19.04
CA ASP A 385 -16.77 -11.47 -19.11
C ASP A 385 -15.95 -10.28 -18.60
N ASP A 386 -14.97 -10.55 -17.74
CA ASP A 386 -13.96 -9.58 -17.30
C ASP A 386 -12.58 -10.25 -17.31
N ASP A 387 -11.83 -9.97 -18.35
CA ASP A 387 -10.47 -10.45 -18.53
C ASP A 387 -9.47 -9.35 -18.21
N MET A 388 -8.57 -9.61 -17.26
CA MET A 388 -7.50 -8.69 -16.89
C MET A 388 -6.14 -9.37 -17.02
N THR A 389 -5.19 -8.71 -17.68
CA THR A 389 -3.79 -9.16 -17.76
C THR A 389 -2.89 -8.03 -17.29
N VAL A 390 -2.02 -8.31 -16.34
CA VAL A 390 -1.09 -7.32 -15.78
C VAL A 390 0.33 -7.84 -15.86
N GLU A 391 1.22 -7.05 -16.44
CA GLU A 391 2.65 -7.30 -16.41
C GLU A 391 3.31 -6.44 -15.33
N LEU A 392 3.95 -7.10 -14.38
CA LEU A 392 4.61 -6.47 -13.24
C LEU A 392 6.12 -6.60 -13.34
N GLN A 393 6.84 -5.49 -13.09
CA GLN A 393 8.30 -5.45 -13.04
C GLN A 393 8.77 -4.69 -11.80
N PHE A 394 9.13 -5.42 -10.76
CA PHE A 394 9.53 -4.82 -9.47
C PHE A 394 10.95 -4.27 -9.52
N VAL A 395 11.89 -5.05 -10.03
CA VAL A 395 13.31 -4.70 -10.12
C VAL A 395 13.82 -4.92 -11.55
N LYS A 396 14.48 -3.92 -12.11
CA LYS A 396 15.06 -4.04 -13.45
C LYS A 396 16.14 -5.14 -13.46
N GLY A 397 16.04 -6.06 -14.43
CA GLY A 397 16.99 -7.17 -14.58
C GLY A 397 16.60 -8.45 -13.82
N ILE A 398 15.64 -8.39 -12.92
CA ILE A 398 15.01 -9.57 -12.32
C ILE A 398 13.77 -9.92 -13.16
N GLN A 399 13.43 -11.20 -13.27
CA GLN A 399 12.20 -11.62 -13.95
C GLN A 399 10.99 -10.94 -13.32
N GLY A 400 10.11 -10.41 -14.18
CA GLY A 400 8.84 -9.85 -13.75
C GLY A 400 7.77 -10.93 -13.59
N LEU A 401 6.55 -10.49 -13.31
CA LEU A 401 5.38 -11.35 -13.18
C LEU A 401 4.33 -10.95 -14.21
N GLU A 402 3.63 -11.92 -14.73
CA GLU A 402 2.38 -11.74 -15.46
C GLU A 402 1.26 -12.36 -14.64
N VAL A 403 0.24 -11.56 -14.34
CA VAL A 403 -0.99 -12.03 -13.67
C VAL A 403 -2.12 -11.95 -14.67
N GLN A 404 -2.75 -13.07 -14.95
CA GLN A 404 -3.95 -13.18 -15.78
C GLN A 404 -5.13 -13.51 -14.87
N ARG A 405 -6.18 -12.70 -14.91
CA ARG A 405 -7.46 -12.95 -14.25
C ARG A 405 -8.54 -13.05 -15.31
N THR A 406 -9.18 -14.19 -15.39
CA THR A 406 -10.37 -14.42 -16.22
C THR A 406 -11.55 -14.62 -15.32
N THR A 407 -12.55 -13.75 -15.44
CA THR A 407 -13.78 -13.83 -14.65
C THR A 407 -14.97 -14.01 -15.57
N LYS A 408 -15.82 -14.96 -15.24
CA LYS A 408 -17.10 -15.24 -15.92
C LYS A 408 -18.24 -15.04 -14.94
N TYR A 409 -19.26 -14.36 -15.42
CA TYR A 409 -20.48 -14.11 -14.67
C TYR A 409 -21.66 -14.79 -15.35
N SER A 410 -22.48 -15.47 -14.55
CA SER A 410 -23.60 -16.28 -15.08
C SER A 410 -24.74 -16.34 -14.08
N ASN A 411 -25.85 -16.95 -14.50
CA ASN A 411 -27.01 -17.22 -13.65
C ASN A 411 -27.58 -15.95 -12.99
N TYR A 412 -27.66 -14.87 -13.76
CA TYR A 412 -28.29 -13.65 -13.30
C TYR A 412 -29.77 -13.88 -13.04
N ASN A 413 -30.26 -13.37 -11.91
CA ASN A 413 -31.68 -13.35 -11.55
C ASN A 413 -31.97 -12.06 -10.78
N PHE A 414 -33.09 -11.41 -11.09
CA PHE A 414 -33.54 -10.14 -10.54
C PHE A 414 -34.80 -10.26 -9.68
N GLU A 415 -35.24 -11.50 -9.39
CA GLU A 415 -36.35 -11.76 -8.48
C GLU A 415 -36.00 -11.48 -7.03
N GLU A 416 -37.03 -11.37 -6.18
CA GLU A 416 -36.88 -11.16 -4.75
C GLU A 416 -36.06 -12.28 -4.11
N ILE A 417 -35.05 -11.89 -3.35
CA ILE A 417 -34.13 -12.79 -2.70
C ILE A 417 -34.56 -13.00 -1.23
N GLU A 418 -34.51 -14.23 -0.79
CA GLU A 418 -34.91 -14.63 0.56
C GLU A 418 -34.24 -13.78 1.65
N PRO A 419 -35.02 -13.10 2.53
CA PRO A 419 -34.50 -12.14 3.52
C PRO A 419 -33.51 -12.75 4.51
N ARG A 420 -33.55 -14.06 4.77
CA ARG A 420 -32.62 -14.75 5.70
C ARG A 420 -31.18 -14.68 5.20
N LEU A 421 -30.94 -14.69 3.87
CA LEU A 421 -29.61 -14.63 3.29
C LEU A 421 -28.89 -13.30 3.62
N PHE A 422 -29.65 -12.21 3.73
CA PHE A 422 -29.09 -10.91 4.11
C PHE A 422 -28.80 -10.77 5.60
N ARG A 423 -29.28 -11.72 6.44
CA ARG A 423 -28.98 -11.77 7.89
C ARG A 423 -27.66 -12.49 8.21
N LEU A 424 -27.06 -13.16 7.23
CA LEU A 424 -25.76 -13.80 7.39
C LEU A 424 -24.71 -12.78 7.85
N LYS A 425 -23.81 -13.20 8.74
CA LYS A 425 -22.78 -12.31 9.32
C LYS A 425 -21.71 -11.98 8.27
N GLY A 426 -21.39 -10.69 8.08
CA GLY A 426 -20.38 -10.21 7.14
C GLY A 426 -20.93 -9.94 5.72
N ASN A 427 -20.12 -9.22 4.91
CA ASN A 427 -20.40 -8.99 3.49
C ASN A 427 -19.81 -10.08 2.62
N VAL A 428 -18.68 -10.67 3.05
CA VAL A 428 -18.07 -11.84 2.44
C VAL A 428 -18.26 -13.02 3.39
N ILE A 429 -18.90 -14.07 2.91
CA ILE A 429 -19.24 -15.29 3.66
C ILE A 429 -18.47 -16.42 3.02
N LYS A 430 -17.72 -17.16 3.81
CA LYS A 430 -16.96 -18.33 3.37
C LYS A 430 -17.71 -19.59 3.77
N GLU A 431 -18.03 -20.45 2.84
CA GLU A 431 -18.58 -21.78 3.16
C GLU A 431 -17.56 -22.64 3.90
N ALA A 432 -18.02 -23.41 4.86
CA ALA A 432 -17.13 -24.22 5.69
C ALA A 432 -16.29 -25.24 4.90
N ASN A 433 -16.81 -25.71 3.75
CA ASN A 433 -16.15 -26.68 2.88
C ASN A 433 -15.57 -26.08 1.59
N MET A 434 -15.40 -24.75 1.53
CA MET A 434 -14.94 -24.06 0.31
C MET A 434 -13.59 -24.56 -0.21
N LEU A 435 -12.69 -25.01 0.68
CA LEU A 435 -11.35 -25.52 0.31
C LEU A 435 -11.34 -27.01 -0.04
N ASN A 436 -12.43 -27.72 0.24
CA ASN A 436 -12.52 -29.17 0.09
C ASN A 436 -13.67 -29.55 -0.85
N LYS A 437 -13.80 -28.88 -1.98
CA LYS A 437 -14.77 -29.20 -3.02
C LYS A 437 -14.25 -30.34 -3.89
N SER A 438 -15.17 -31.23 -4.32
CA SER A 438 -14.82 -32.38 -5.17
C SER A 438 -14.52 -31.97 -6.62
N ASP A 439 -13.88 -32.86 -7.37
CA ASP A 439 -13.60 -32.66 -8.78
C ASP A 439 -14.89 -32.51 -9.61
N GLU A 440 -15.97 -33.19 -9.23
CA GLU A 440 -17.29 -33.06 -9.86
C GLU A 440 -17.86 -31.67 -9.65
N TYR A 441 -17.69 -31.07 -8.46
CA TYR A 441 -18.08 -29.68 -8.21
C TYR A 441 -17.32 -28.75 -9.15
N TRP A 442 -15.99 -28.89 -9.23
CA TRP A 442 -15.19 -28.04 -10.12
C TRP A 442 -15.52 -28.25 -11.59
N ALA A 443 -15.83 -29.47 -12.01
CA ALA A 443 -16.29 -29.78 -13.37
C ALA A 443 -17.60 -29.07 -13.70
N SER A 444 -18.50 -28.87 -12.72
CA SER A 444 -19.79 -28.22 -12.91
C SER A 444 -19.73 -26.70 -12.94
N VAL A 445 -18.79 -26.08 -12.18
CA VAL A 445 -18.71 -24.60 -12.06
C VAL A 445 -17.62 -23.99 -12.94
N ARG A 446 -16.64 -24.78 -13.39
CA ARG A 446 -15.50 -24.32 -14.20
C ARG A 446 -15.94 -23.92 -15.60
N GLN A 447 -15.95 -22.62 -15.86
CA GLN A 447 -16.32 -22.06 -17.17
C GLN A 447 -15.10 -21.91 -18.11
N VAL A 448 -13.89 -21.92 -17.57
CA VAL A 448 -12.63 -21.85 -18.33
C VAL A 448 -11.80 -23.08 -18.02
N PRO A 449 -11.58 -24.00 -18.99
CA PRO A 449 -10.82 -25.22 -18.75
C PRO A 449 -9.36 -24.92 -18.36
N LEU A 450 -8.79 -25.81 -17.55
CA LEU A 450 -7.38 -25.78 -17.22
C LEU A 450 -6.56 -26.35 -18.40
N THR A 451 -5.45 -25.70 -18.70
CA THR A 451 -4.44 -26.27 -19.61
C THR A 451 -3.73 -27.46 -18.95
N LYS A 452 -3.05 -28.30 -19.71
CA LYS A 452 -2.26 -29.43 -19.16
C LYS A 452 -1.20 -28.96 -18.16
N LYS A 453 -0.63 -27.78 -18.36
CA LYS A 453 0.39 -27.19 -17.48
C LYS A 453 -0.22 -26.64 -16.19
N GLU A 454 -1.40 -26.06 -16.29
CA GLU A 454 -2.17 -25.60 -15.13
C GLU A 454 -2.64 -26.79 -14.27
N SER A 455 -3.13 -27.88 -14.89
CA SER A 455 -3.54 -29.10 -14.17
C SER A 455 -2.38 -29.84 -13.48
N ASN A 456 -1.17 -29.73 -14.03
CA ASN A 456 0.04 -30.38 -13.51
C ASN A 456 0.85 -29.46 -12.55
N MET A 457 0.28 -28.37 -12.08
CA MET A 457 0.98 -27.39 -11.24
C MET A 457 1.56 -28.02 -9.98
N ASP A 458 0.82 -28.90 -9.31
CA ASP A 458 1.27 -29.57 -8.10
C ASP A 458 2.47 -30.48 -8.37
N VAL A 459 2.47 -31.20 -9.51
CA VAL A 459 3.60 -32.04 -9.92
C VAL A 459 4.84 -31.18 -10.18
N PHE A 460 4.66 -30.03 -10.81
CA PHE A 460 5.74 -29.08 -11.05
C PHE A 460 6.29 -28.51 -9.73
N MET A 461 5.45 -28.10 -8.80
CA MET A 461 5.86 -27.59 -7.50
C MET A 461 6.56 -28.65 -6.65
N ASN A 462 6.08 -29.88 -6.64
CA ASN A 462 6.76 -30.98 -5.95
C ASN A 462 8.19 -31.21 -6.49
N ARG A 463 8.42 -31.05 -7.80
CA ARG A 463 9.77 -31.12 -8.39
C ARG A 463 10.66 -29.96 -7.96
N ILE A 464 10.08 -28.76 -7.84
CA ILE A 464 10.81 -27.57 -7.33
C ILE A 464 11.24 -27.79 -5.87
N GLU A 465 10.38 -28.34 -5.02
CA GLU A 465 10.69 -28.65 -3.61
C GLU A 465 11.90 -29.59 -3.47
N GLN A 466 12.09 -30.49 -4.45
CA GLN A 466 13.21 -31.45 -4.46
C GLN A 466 14.55 -30.81 -4.87
N ILE A 467 14.57 -29.55 -5.34
CA ILE A 467 15.82 -28.86 -5.71
C ILE A 467 16.66 -28.63 -4.44
N PRO A 468 17.91 -29.12 -4.40
CA PRO A 468 18.79 -28.90 -3.28
C PRO A 468 18.97 -27.40 -2.95
N GLY A 469 18.72 -27.04 -1.71
CA GLY A 469 18.83 -25.66 -1.25
C GLY A 469 17.59 -24.80 -1.44
N PHE A 470 16.61 -25.20 -2.23
CA PHE A 470 15.37 -24.43 -2.47
C PHE A 470 14.65 -24.05 -1.17
N LYS A 471 14.53 -25.00 -0.24
CA LYS A 471 13.91 -24.79 1.07
C LYS A 471 14.55 -23.63 1.86
N TYR A 472 15.87 -23.44 1.76
CA TYR A 472 16.57 -22.34 2.44
C TYR A 472 16.32 -21.00 1.77
N VAL A 473 16.16 -20.98 0.44
CA VAL A 473 15.81 -19.77 -0.31
C VAL A 473 14.40 -19.31 0.07
N ILE A 474 13.44 -20.23 0.09
CA ILE A 474 12.05 -19.93 0.52
C ILE A 474 12.02 -19.50 1.99
N PHE A 475 12.73 -20.20 2.86
CA PHE A 475 12.84 -19.84 4.28
C PHE A 475 13.37 -18.41 4.47
N GLY A 476 14.47 -18.06 3.79
CA GLY A 476 15.04 -16.71 3.85
C GLY A 476 14.10 -15.65 3.27
N ALA A 477 13.46 -15.93 2.13
CA ALA A 477 12.50 -15.03 1.51
C ALA A 477 11.27 -14.78 2.43
N LYS A 478 10.71 -15.83 3.02
CA LYS A 478 9.62 -15.71 4.01
C LYS A 478 10.05 -14.88 5.21
N ALA A 479 11.21 -15.20 5.80
CA ALA A 479 11.73 -14.48 6.96
C ALA A 479 11.90 -12.98 6.69
N LEU A 480 12.34 -12.60 5.49
CA LEU A 480 12.49 -11.19 5.09
C LEU A 480 11.14 -10.50 4.84
N ILE A 481 10.22 -11.16 4.14
CA ILE A 481 8.92 -10.57 3.77
C ILE A 481 8.01 -10.46 5.00
N GLU A 482 7.91 -11.53 5.77
CA GLU A 482 7.02 -11.61 6.92
C GLU A 482 7.61 -11.00 8.18
N ASN A 483 8.94 -10.80 8.19
CA ASN A 483 9.70 -10.35 9.35
C ASN A 483 9.62 -11.33 10.55
N PHE A 484 9.36 -12.61 10.27
CA PHE A 484 9.28 -13.70 11.24
C PHE A 484 9.94 -14.97 10.70
N VAL A 485 10.46 -15.79 11.59
CA VAL A 485 11.01 -17.13 11.32
C VAL A 485 10.00 -18.16 11.80
N GLU A 486 9.41 -18.90 10.88
CA GLU A 486 8.51 -20.01 11.19
C GLU A 486 9.31 -21.24 11.66
N THR A 487 8.77 -21.96 12.66
CA THR A 487 9.36 -23.22 13.12
C THR A 487 8.75 -24.45 12.44
N GLY A 488 7.72 -24.24 11.61
CA GLY A 488 6.98 -25.30 10.95
C GLY A 488 7.47 -25.62 9.55
N THR A 489 6.78 -26.59 8.95
CA THR A 489 6.93 -27.02 7.56
C THR A 489 5.55 -27.14 6.90
N LYS A 490 5.47 -27.38 5.58
CA LYS A 490 4.20 -27.61 4.88
C LYS A 490 3.37 -28.75 5.49
N LYS A 491 4.03 -29.83 5.92
CA LYS A 491 3.36 -31.01 6.55
C LYS A 491 3.00 -30.76 8.03
N HIS A 492 3.75 -29.94 8.70
CA HIS A 492 3.58 -29.58 10.12
C HIS A 492 3.56 -28.06 10.24
N PRO A 493 2.39 -27.43 10.11
CA PRO A 493 2.28 -25.95 10.16
C PRO A 493 2.90 -25.38 11.43
N SER A 494 3.49 -24.20 11.30
CA SER A 494 4.18 -23.53 12.41
C SER A 494 3.25 -23.29 13.58
N LYS A 495 3.62 -23.80 14.75
CA LYS A 495 2.93 -23.58 16.02
C LYS A 495 3.50 -22.40 16.80
N PHE A 496 4.72 -22.01 16.48
CA PHE A 496 5.45 -20.91 17.09
C PHE A 496 6.35 -20.22 16.08
N ASP A 497 6.31 -18.89 16.04
CA ASP A 497 7.11 -18.05 15.16
C ASP A 497 8.06 -17.17 15.97
N PHE A 498 9.33 -17.12 15.60
CA PHE A 498 10.31 -16.17 16.13
C PHE A 498 10.24 -14.84 15.37
N GLY A 499 10.17 -13.73 16.07
CA GLY A 499 10.14 -12.39 15.48
C GLY A 499 9.29 -11.41 16.30
N PRO A 500 9.25 -10.14 15.87
CA PRO A 500 9.76 -9.58 14.59
C PRO A 500 11.30 -9.50 14.54
N ILE A 501 11.88 -9.87 13.39
CA ILE A 501 13.34 -9.92 13.20
C ILE A 501 13.97 -8.52 13.28
N ASN A 502 13.29 -7.50 12.72
CA ASN A 502 13.78 -6.13 12.69
C ASN A 502 13.81 -5.44 14.07
N THR A 503 13.42 -6.15 15.15
CA THR A 503 13.51 -5.68 16.53
C THR A 503 14.65 -6.35 17.30
N THR A 504 15.39 -7.27 16.69
CA THR A 504 16.41 -8.08 17.36
C THR A 504 17.58 -7.24 17.87
N ILE A 505 18.01 -6.24 17.09
CA ILE A 505 19.09 -5.34 17.47
C ILE A 505 18.63 -3.90 17.26
N THR A 506 18.66 -3.12 18.32
CA THR A 506 18.23 -1.71 18.31
C THR A 506 19.07 -0.91 19.29
N SER A 507 18.85 0.39 19.40
CA SER A 507 19.51 1.22 20.38
C SER A 507 18.60 2.34 20.88
N ASN A 508 18.78 2.72 22.14
CA ASN A 508 18.15 3.90 22.71
C ASN A 508 19.08 4.55 23.75
N TYR A 509 18.70 5.72 24.23
CA TYR A 509 19.51 6.53 25.12
C TYR A 509 19.85 5.82 26.46
N VAL A 510 18.89 5.08 27.01
CA VAL A 510 19.01 4.41 28.32
C VAL A 510 19.74 3.08 28.18
N ASN A 511 19.30 2.23 27.26
CA ASN A 511 19.83 0.86 27.13
C ASN A 511 21.20 0.81 26.39
N GLY A 512 21.57 1.85 25.63
CA GLY A 512 22.65 1.74 24.65
C GLY A 512 22.25 0.79 23.52
N THR A 513 23.09 -0.19 23.18
CA THR A 513 22.68 -1.27 22.27
C THR A 513 21.76 -2.24 23.01
N ARG A 514 20.68 -2.63 22.38
CA ARG A 514 19.66 -3.51 22.94
C ARG A 514 19.53 -4.75 22.05
N PHE A 515 19.66 -5.91 22.64
CA PHE A 515 19.40 -7.21 22.01
C PHE A 515 18.07 -7.73 22.47
N ARG A 516 17.23 -8.22 21.54
CA ARG A 516 15.89 -8.71 21.85
C ARG A 516 15.61 -10.00 21.11
N LEU A 517 15.04 -10.96 21.82
CA LEU A 517 14.46 -12.19 21.29
C LEU A 517 12.96 -12.18 21.53
N SER A 518 12.20 -12.33 20.47
CA SER A 518 10.73 -12.27 20.50
C SER A 518 10.10 -13.45 19.78
N GLY A 519 8.87 -13.78 20.15
CA GLY A 519 8.10 -14.81 19.46
C GLY A 519 6.62 -14.79 19.79
N MET A 520 5.86 -15.57 19.03
CA MET A 520 4.43 -15.74 19.24
C MET A 520 3.96 -17.13 18.82
N THR A 521 2.91 -17.61 19.48
CA THR A 521 2.19 -18.81 19.05
C THR A 521 1.21 -18.46 17.94
N THR A 522 0.93 -19.44 17.09
CA THR A 522 -0.01 -19.31 15.98
C THR A 522 -1.32 -20.03 16.28
N GLY A 523 -2.35 -19.84 15.44
CA GLY A 523 -3.60 -20.60 15.49
C GLY A 523 -3.43 -22.12 15.32
N ASN A 524 -2.29 -22.55 14.74
CA ASN A 524 -1.96 -23.99 14.60
C ASN A 524 -1.56 -24.66 15.92
N LEU A 525 -1.15 -23.90 16.93
CA LEU A 525 -0.95 -24.44 18.27
C LEU A 525 -2.28 -24.64 18.96
N ASP A 526 -3.08 -23.59 19.00
CA ASP A 526 -4.42 -23.58 19.54
C ASP A 526 -5.23 -22.47 18.87
N PRO A 527 -6.46 -22.74 18.37
CA PRO A 527 -7.24 -21.71 17.65
C PRO A 527 -7.82 -20.63 18.57
N HIS A 528 -7.82 -20.83 19.87
CA HIS A 528 -8.35 -19.88 20.85
C HIS A 528 -7.26 -19.21 21.68
N TRP A 529 -6.28 -19.96 22.19
CA TRP A 529 -5.21 -19.44 23.01
C TRP A 529 -4.05 -18.88 22.19
N SER A 530 -3.59 -17.68 22.55
CA SER A 530 -2.44 -17.01 21.94
C SER A 530 -1.47 -16.56 23.02
N PHE A 531 -0.20 -16.88 22.83
CA PHE A 531 0.88 -16.41 23.67
C PHE A 531 1.90 -15.68 22.83
N SER A 532 2.37 -14.53 23.30
CA SER A 532 3.44 -13.78 22.64
C SER A 532 4.28 -13.05 23.67
N GLY A 533 5.51 -12.71 23.28
CA GLY A 533 6.36 -11.95 24.18
C GLY A 533 7.79 -11.79 23.69
N TYR A 534 8.58 -11.15 24.52
CA TYR A 534 10.01 -11.00 24.29
C TYR A 534 10.80 -10.90 25.60
N ALA A 535 12.10 -11.20 25.48
CA ALA A 535 13.12 -10.82 26.44
C ALA A 535 14.16 -9.95 25.73
N ALA A 536 14.65 -8.90 26.38
CA ALA A 536 15.63 -7.99 25.83
C ALA A 536 16.67 -7.59 26.89
N TYR A 537 17.88 -7.28 26.45
CA TYR A 537 19.00 -6.86 27.30
C TYR A 537 19.62 -5.56 26.81
N GLY A 538 19.75 -4.57 27.71
CA GLY A 538 20.40 -3.30 27.44
C GLY A 538 21.87 -3.34 27.86
N THR A 539 22.77 -2.95 26.96
CA THR A 539 24.23 -3.05 27.25
C THR A 539 24.73 -1.93 28.15
N LYS A 540 24.08 -0.74 28.11
CA LYS A 540 24.51 0.43 28.89
C LYS A 540 24.05 0.37 30.34
N ASP A 541 22.72 0.11 30.53
CA ASP A 541 22.11 0.02 31.85
C ASP A 541 22.22 -1.38 32.49
N LYS A 542 22.65 -2.37 31.71
CA LYS A 542 22.89 -3.78 32.14
C LYS A 542 21.61 -4.42 32.75
N LYS A 543 20.44 -4.09 32.22
CA LYS A 543 19.14 -4.58 32.70
C LYS A 543 18.46 -5.48 31.68
N TRP A 544 17.69 -6.42 32.20
CA TRP A 544 16.77 -7.23 31.42
C TRP A 544 15.38 -6.59 31.37
N PHE A 545 14.79 -6.65 30.20
CA PHE A 545 13.44 -6.19 29.90
C PHE A 545 12.64 -7.32 29.29
N TYR A 546 11.35 -7.34 29.55
CA TYR A 546 10.50 -8.42 29.07
C TYR A 546 9.06 -7.96 28.88
N LYS A 547 8.36 -8.67 28.03
CA LYS A 547 6.92 -8.59 27.85
C LYS A 547 6.37 -9.99 27.61
N GLY A 548 5.25 -10.31 28.26
CA GLY A 548 4.46 -11.50 28.02
C GLY A 548 3.01 -11.13 27.81
N GLN A 549 2.36 -11.77 26.86
CA GLN A 549 0.92 -11.67 26.62
C GLN A 549 0.33 -13.08 26.59
N ALA A 550 -0.79 -13.25 27.28
CA ALA A 550 -1.67 -14.39 27.15
C ALA A 550 -3.06 -13.89 26.72
N ALA A 551 -3.60 -14.45 25.67
CA ALA A 551 -4.89 -14.03 25.13
C ALA A 551 -5.77 -15.21 24.76
N TYR A 552 -7.07 -15.06 25.01
CA TYR A 552 -8.11 -15.99 24.60
C TYR A 552 -9.01 -15.34 23.55
N SER A 553 -9.02 -15.91 22.36
CA SER A 553 -9.94 -15.50 21.29
C SER A 553 -11.24 -16.29 21.38
N PHE A 554 -12.37 -15.60 21.45
CA PHE A 554 -13.69 -16.24 21.44
C PHE A 554 -14.06 -16.74 20.04
N ASN A 555 -13.44 -16.19 19.00
CA ASN A 555 -13.52 -16.69 17.64
C ASN A 555 -12.34 -17.66 17.36
N LYS A 556 -12.57 -18.69 16.57
CA LYS A 556 -11.48 -19.52 16.06
C LYS A 556 -10.59 -18.68 15.17
N ARG A 557 -9.28 -18.70 15.43
CA ARG A 557 -8.24 -18.05 14.65
C ARG A 557 -7.64 -19.02 13.64
N GLU A 558 -7.31 -18.53 12.48
CA GLU A 558 -6.49 -19.29 11.53
C GLU A 558 -5.00 -19.16 11.88
N TYR A 559 -4.53 -17.96 12.23
CA TYR A 559 -3.11 -17.71 12.50
C TYR A 559 -2.85 -16.70 13.63
N VAL A 560 -3.35 -15.44 13.52
CA VAL A 560 -3.02 -14.34 14.44
C VAL A 560 -4.20 -13.86 15.27
N LEU A 561 -3.91 -13.22 16.42
CA LEU A 561 -4.95 -12.76 17.36
C LEU A 561 -5.87 -11.68 16.77
N TRP A 562 -5.36 -10.85 15.86
CA TRP A 562 -6.09 -9.68 15.33
C TRP A 562 -6.84 -9.95 14.02
N GLU A 563 -7.19 -11.21 13.74
CA GLU A 563 -8.06 -11.56 12.63
C GLU A 563 -9.46 -10.95 12.78
N PHE A 564 -10.06 -10.61 11.64
CA PHE A 564 -11.39 -10.01 11.62
C PHE A 564 -12.49 -11.08 11.67
N PRO A 565 -13.58 -10.84 12.42
CA PRO A 565 -13.78 -9.81 13.42
C PRO A 565 -13.09 -10.16 14.74
N LYS A 566 -12.42 -9.18 15.37
CA LYS A 566 -11.77 -9.40 16.66
C LYS A 566 -12.78 -9.66 17.75
N HIS A 567 -12.54 -10.68 18.58
CA HIS A 567 -13.28 -10.91 19.81
C HIS A 567 -12.36 -11.67 20.77
N TYR A 568 -11.67 -10.97 21.63
CA TYR A 568 -10.70 -11.57 22.53
C TYR A 568 -10.59 -10.88 23.88
N LEU A 569 -10.06 -11.63 24.85
CA LEU A 569 -9.59 -11.15 26.14
C LEU A 569 -8.08 -11.40 26.20
N ALA A 570 -7.28 -10.39 26.53
CA ALA A 570 -5.83 -10.50 26.61
C ALA A 570 -5.29 -9.90 27.90
N PHE A 571 -4.35 -10.59 28.53
CA PHE A 571 -3.56 -10.08 29.64
C PHE A 571 -2.11 -9.86 29.18
N ASP A 572 -1.62 -8.65 29.33
CA ASP A 572 -0.27 -8.22 29.04
C ASP A 572 0.46 -7.87 30.34
N TYR A 573 1.68 -8.38 30.50
CA TYR A 573 2.59 -7.92 31.55
C TYR A 573 3.93 -7.56 30.95
N SER A 574 4.46 -6.37 31.27
CA SER A 574 5.74 -5.90 30.75
C SER A 574 6.55 -5.11 31.78
N TYR A 575 7.86 -5.22 31.67
CA TYR A 575 8.82 -4.31 32.26
C TYR A 575 9.76 -3.85 31.16
N ASP A 576 9.72 -2.57 30.82
CA ASP A 576 10.49 -2.03 29.71
C ASP A 576 10.82 -0.54 29.89
N VAL A 577 11.76 -0.05 29.09
CA VAL A 577 12.07 1.38 28.99
C VAL A 577 11.24 2.00 27.85
N MET A 578 10.55 3.08 28.14
CA MET A 578 9.62 3.74 27.21
C MET A 578 9.87 5.23 27.15
N SER A 579 9.77 5.81 25.97
CA SER A 579 9.57 7.24 25.79
C SER A 579 8.06 7.55 25.79
N PRO A 580 7.61 8.71 26.30
CA PRO A 580 6.21 9.11 26.25
C PRO A 580 5.60 9.11 24.83
N MET A 581 6.44 9.24 23.79
CA MET A 581 6.00 9.20 22.38
C MET A 581 5.85 7.79 21.82
N ASP A 582 6.39 6.76 22.49
CA ASP A 582 6.34 5.38 21.97
C ASP A 582 4.92 4.83 21.89
N LYS A 583 3.98 5.35 22.70
CA LYS A 583 2.54 5.03 22.63
C LYS A 583 1.88 5.40 21.29
N TYR A 584 2.48 6.32 20.54
CA TYR A 584 1.97 6.81 19.25
C TYR A 584 2.66 6.17 18.03
N LEU A 585 3.58 5.24 18.23
CA LEU A 585 4.25 4.57 17.11
C LEU A 585 3.29 3.64 16.37
N SER A 586 3.41 3.61 15.04
CA SER A 586 2.65 2.70 14.19
C SER A 586 3.27 1.30 14.12
N THR A 587 4.52 1.16 14.58
CA THR A 587 5.29 -0.08 14.63
C THR A 587 5.86 -0.30 16.02
N ASP A 588 6.48 -1.45 16.26
CA ASP A 588 7.19 -1.71 17.51
C ASP A 588 8.28 -0.64 17.75
N LYS A 589 8.43 -0.17 18.99
CA LYS A 589 9.43 0.84 19.38
C LYS A 589 10.86 0.41 19.13
N ASP A 590 11.11 -0.91 19.21
CA ASP A 590 12.41 -1.52 18.97
C ASP A 590 12.67 -1.81 17.49
N ASN A 591 11.80 -1.40 16.58
CA ASN A 591 12.05 -1.50 15.15
C ASN A 591 13.29 -0.66 14.77
N MET A 592 14.30 -1.29 14.18
CA MET A 592 15.58 -0.68 13.83
C MET A 592 15.44 0.62 13.01
N PHE A 593 14.43 0.72 12.14
CA PHE A 593 14.19 1.93 11.34
C PHE A 593 13.62 3.09 12.16
N VAL A 594 12.87 2.81 13.22
CA VAL A 594 12.34 3.82 14.15
C VAL A 594 13.46 4.30 15.09
N GLY A 595 14.46 3.49 15.34
CA GLY A 595 15.62 3.84 16.14
C GLY A 595 16.44 5.00 15.58
N TRP A 596 16.35 5.30 14.28
CA TRP A 596 17.04 6.43 13.66
C TRP A 596 16.35 7.75 13.99
N LYS A 597 16.78 8.38 15.09
CA LYS A 597 16.18 9.59 15.67
C LYS A 597 16.84 10.87 15.14
N TRP A 598 16.03 11.89 14.84
CA TRP A 598 16.51 13.22 14.43
C TRP A 598 16.80 14.14 15.63
N THR A 599 16.37 13.76 16.82
CA THR A 599 16.56 14.50 18.08
C THR A 599 17.01 13.53 19.17
N LYS A 600 17.65 14.06 20.22
CA LYS A 600 18.02 13.29 21.38
C LYS A 600 16.75 12.94 22.19
N VAL A 601 16.53 11.65 22.44
CA VAL A 601 15.37 11.15 23.19
C VAL A 601 15.89 10.61 24.52
N ASP A 602 16.11 11.50 25.47
CA ASP A 602 16.66 11.22 26.81
C ASP A 602 15.59 11.29 27.92
N GLN A 603 14.38 11.73 27.59
CA GLN A 603 13.22 11.67 28.51
C GLN A 603 12.53 10.33 28.37
N MET A 604 12.98 9.35 29.13
CA MET A 604 12.51 7.97 29.12
C MET A 604 12.29 7.48 30.55
N SER A 605 11.40 6.50 30.69
CA SER A 605 11.05 5.89 31.96
C SER A 605 11.18 4.37 31.89
N TYR A 606 11.54 3.73 33.01
CA TYR A 606 11.29 2.32 33.24
C TYR A 606 9.81 2.15 33.61
N MET A 607 9.12 1.38 32.83
CA MET A 607 7.67 1.20 32.97
C MET A 607 7.31 -0.26 33.24
N ARG A 608 6.62 -0.50 34.35
CA ARG A 608 5.93 -1.77 34.61
C ARG A 608 4.47 -1.58 34.28
N ASP A 609 3.94 -2.46 33.45
CA ASP A 609 2.56 -2.35 32.96
C ASP A 609 1.91 -3.72 33.02
N ALA A 610 0.78 -3.81 33.72
CA ALA A 610 -0.09 -4.98 33.73
C ALA A 610 -1.44 -4.54 33.16
N THR A 611 -1.83 -5.07 32.02
CA THR A 611 -3.04 -4.64 31.30
C THR A 611 -3.91 -5.82 30.93
N LEU A 612 -5.18 -5.78 31.34
CA LEU A 612 -6.24 -6.66 30.87
C LEU A 612 -7.06 -5.93 29.82
N THR A 613 -7.15 -6.49 28.63
CA THR A 613 -7.89 -5.90 27.49
C THR A 613 -8.97 -6.84 27.00
N TYR A 614 -10.18 -6.34 26.86
CA TYR A 614 -11.26 -7.00 26.12
C TYR A 614 -11.54 -6.20 24.85
N GLU A 615 -11.54 -6.84 23.68
CA GLU A 615 -11.86 -6.19 22.40
C GLU A 615 -12.90 -6.99 21.65
N LEU A 616 -13.98 -6.31 21.25
CA LEU A 616 -15.06 -6.84 20.43
C LEU A 616 -15.22 -5.97 19.18
N GLU A 617 -15.19 -6.57 18.01
CA GLU A 617 -15.41 -5.94 16.72
C GLU A 617 -16.62 -6.58 16.01
N THR A 618 -17.44 -5.75 15.40
CA THR A 618 -18.61 -6.17 14.62
C THR A 618 -18.33 -6.11 13.14
N ASN A 619 -19.09 -6.84 12.36
CA ASN A 619 -18.99 -6.83 10.89
C ASN A 619 -19.42 -5.49 10.24
N THR A 620 -20.02 -4.59 11.01
CA THR A 620 -20.45 -3.25 10.56
C THR A 620 -19.34 -2.20 10.69
N GLY A 621 -18.15 -2.60 11.14
CA GLY A 621 -17.01 -1.70 11.36
C GLY A 621 -17.05 -0.97 12.72
N PHE A 622 -17.97 -1.34 13.62
CA PHE A 622 -17.96 -0.86 15.00
C PHE A 622 -17.11 -1.78 15.88
N SER A 623 -16.29 -1.19 16.74
CA SER A 623 -15.55 -1.94 17.76
C SER A 623 -15.55 -1.23 19.11
N ILE A 624 -15.53 -2.03 20.17
CA ILE A 624 -15.36 -1.60 21.55
C ILE A 624 -14.12 -2.28 22.12
N LYS A 625 -13.27 -1.49 22.78
CA LYS A 625 -12.12 -1.98 23.52
C LYS A 625 -12.23 -1.46 24.94
N ALA A 626 -12.34 -2.38 25.91
CA ALA A 626 -12.27 -2.07 27.33
C ALA A 626 -10.92 -2.53 27.89
N MET A 627 -10.33 -1.76 28.78
CA MET A 627 -9.09 -2.12 29.45
C MET A 627 -9.11 -1.80 30.94
N ALA A 628 -8.44 -2.65 31.72
CA ALA A 628 -8.01 -2.37 33.08
C ALA A 628 -6.48 -2.43 33.10
N ARG A 629 -5.83 -1.37 33.56
CA ARG A 629 -4.39 -1.22 33.55
C ARG A 629 -3.86 -0.79 34.91
N HIS A 630 -2.80 -1.47 35.34
CA HIS A 630 -2.01 -1.05 36.48
C HIS A 630 -0.58 -0.77 35.98
N ARG A 631 -0.10 0.46 36.24
CA ARG A 631 1.17 0.95 35.75
C ARG A 631 1.99 1.60 36.84
N ASN A 632 3.27 1.28 36.85
CA ASN A 632 4.28 2.01 37.59
C ASN A 632 5.30 2.60 36.62
N ASP A 633 5.51 3.93 36.71
CA ASP A 633 6.36 4.73 35.85
C ASP A 633 7.50 5.33 36.68
N GLN A 634 8.72 4.89 36.44
CA GLN A 634 9.92 5.37 37.10
C GLN A 634 10.84 6.04 36.07
N PRO A 635 11.17 7.34 36.25
CA PRO A 635 12.16 8.01 35.39
C PRO A 635 13.45 7.20 35.27
N ALA A 636 13.95 7.07 34.03
CA ALA A 636 15.18 6.32 33.76
C ALA A 636 16.46 7.17 33.96
N GLY A 637 16.32 8.34 34.56
CA GLY A 637 17.39 9.31 34.80
C GLY A 637 17.56 10.33 33.67
N GLY A 638 18.60 11.11 33.73
CA GLY A 638 18.87 12.21 32.82
C GLY A 638 17.94 13.41 33.07
N VAL A 639 17.29 13.90 32.01
CA VAL A 639 16.43 15.09 32.07
C VAL A 639 15.07 14.80 32.72
N LEU A 640 14.58 13.59 32.64
CA LEU A 640 13.29 13.25 33.22
C LEU A 640 13.47 12.88 34.70
N GLN A 641 12.93 13.71 35.56
CA GLN A 641 12.88 13.52 37.03
C GLN A 641 11.56 14.09 37.54
N TYR A 642 11.07 13.55 38.68
CA TYR A 642 9.82 13.95 39.30
C TYR A 642 10.12 14.68 40.61
N TRP A 643 10.01 16.00 40.57
CA TRP A 643 10.19 16.89 41.73
C TRP A 643 8.86 17.57 42.05
N LYS A 644 8.37 17.44 43.27
CA LYS A 644 7.15 18.12 43.67
C LYS A 644 7.34 19.65 43.71
N ASN A 645 6.23 20.37 43.55
CA ASN A 645 6.19 21.82 43.67
C ASN A 645 6.00 22.26 45.11
N ASP A 646 6.74 21.74 46.07
CA ASP A 646 6.65 21.94 47.52
C ASP A 646 7.84 22.65 48.14
N GLY A 647 8.82 23.06 47.33
CA GLY A 647 10.02 23.79 47.76
C GLY A 647 10.05 25.23 47.33
N ASN A 648 11.24 25.76 47.01
CA ASN A 648 11.40 27.12 46.55
C ASN A 648 10.91 27.30 45.12
N ILE A 649 9.92 28.23 44.91
CA ILE A 649 9.18 28.39 43.66
C ILE A 649 9.95 29.29 42.65
N ALA A 650 11.23 29.13 42.49
CA ALA A 650 11.97 29.88 41.47
C ALA A 650 11.89 29.25 40.04
N GLY A 651 11.03 28.24 39.85
CA GLY A 651 10.90 27.55 38.56
C GLY A 651 11.98 26.53 38.29
N ILE A 652 12.94 26.39 39.19
CA ILE A 652 14.03 25.40 39.13
C ILE A 652 13.91 24.56 40.37
N TRP A 653 13.86 23.22 40.24
CA TRP A 653 13.91 22.31 41.38
C TRP A 653 15.31 22.38 42.02
N ASP A 654 15.34 22.34 43.32
CA ASP A 654 16.54 22.30 44.15
C ASP A 654 16.40 21.29 45.29
N ASP A 655 17.34 21.23 46.22
CA ASP A 655 17.35 20.30 47.33
C ASP A 655 16.22 20.51 48.34
N THR A 656 15.41 21.60 48.20
CA THR A 656 14.24 21.85 49.04
C THR A 656 12.98 21.19 48.53
N ASN A 657 12.94 20.79 47.23
CA ASN A 657 11.80 20.08 46.66
C ASN A 657 11.84 18.59 46.98
N THR A 658 10.65 17.99 47.18
CA THR A 658 10.56 16.55 47.39
C THR A 658 10.72 15.76 46.09
N PHE A 659 11.68 14.89 46.08
CA PHE A 659 11.92 13.94 44.96
C PHE A 659 10.95 12.76 45.04
N ILE A 660 10.28 12.46 43.91
CA ILE A 660 9.42 11.32 43.72
C ILE A 660 10.09 10.30 42.82
N LYS A 661 10.28 9.10 43.37
CA LYS A 661 10.99 8.03 42.67
C LYS A 661 10.22 7.48 41.48
N ASP A 662 8.92 7.29 41.63
CA ASP A 662 8.01 6.71 40.63
C ASP A 662 6.57 7.15 40.91
N ILE A 663 5.72 6.95 39.93
CA ILE A 663 4.26 7.13 40.06
C ILE A 663 3.56 5.84 39.69
N THR A 664 2.48 5.56 40.43
CA THR A 664 1.64 4.40 40.18
C THR A 664 0.22 4.85 39.80
N THR A 665 -0.29 4.28 38.73
CA THR A 665 -1.67 4.51 38.27
C THR A 665 -2.41 3.20 38.10
N THR A 666 -3.70 3.22 38.49
CA THR A 666 -4.65 2.15 38.17
C THR A 666 -5.75 2.75 37.33
N GLU A 667 -6.01 2.20 36.18
CA GLU A 667 -6.82 2.82 35.15
C GLU A 667 -7.87 1.87 34.61
N LEU A 668 -9.07 2.41 34.33
CA LEU A 668 -10.09 1.75 33.52
C LEU A 668 -10.35 2.58 32.27
N GLY A 669 -10.29 1.95 31.11
CA GLY A 669 -10.47 2.65 29.85
C GLY A 669 -11.48 1.98 28.93
N VAL A 670 -12.22 2.79 28.17
CA VAL A 670 -13.10 2.32 27.10
C VAL A 670 -12.79 3.12 25.83
N THR A 671 -12.63 2.41 24.73
CA THR A 671 -12.48 3.03 23.40
C THR A 671 -13.56 2.49 22.47
N LEU A 672 -14.31 3.40 21.88
CA LEU A 672 -15.28 3.13 20.82
C LEU A 672 -14.68 3.54 19.49
N ARG A 673 -14.73 2.65 18.49
CA ARG A 673 -14.26 2.96 17.14
C ARG A 673 -15.31 2.54 16.11
N TYR A 674 -15.56 3.41 15.14
CA TYR A 674 -16.46 3.15 14.03
C TYR A 674 -15.77 3.46 12.71
N ALA A 675 -15.61 2.45 11.85
CA ALA A 675 -14.94 2.55 10.56
C ALA A 675 -15.67 1.71 9.49
N PRO A 676 -16.83 2.19 9.01
CA PRO A 676 -17.66 1.43 8.06
C PRO A 676 -16.95 1.31 6.72
N GLY A 677 -16.89 0.10 6.18
CA GLY A 677 -16.28 -0.19 4.88
C GLY A 677 -14.75 -0.19 4.87
N GLU A 678 -14.09 -0.22 6.03
CA GLU A 678 -12.65 -0.42 6.12
C GLU A 678 -12.31 -1.88 5.80
N THR A 679 -11.29 -2.08 4.96
CA THR A 679 -10.74 -3.40 4.61
C THR A 679 -9.30 -3.54 5.10
N TYR A 680 -8.86 -4.78 5.38
CA TYR A 680 -7.58 -5.03 6.04
C TYR A 680 -6.81 -6.17 5.40
N VAL A 681 -5.49 -6.11 5.57
CA VAL A 681 -4.57 -7.25 5.41
C VAL A 681 -4.00 -7.60 6.78
N ASN A 682 -4.08 -8.87 7.16
CA ASN A 682 -3.42 -9.37 8.34
C ASN A 682 -1.95 -9.68 8.03
N THR A 683 -1.04 -9.01 8.74
CA THR A 683 0.37 -9.39 8.77
C THR A 683 0.69 -10.07 10.11
N LYS A 684 1.82 -10.74 10.22
CA LYS A 684 2.25 -11.33 11.49
C LYS A 684 2.54 -10.30 12.59
N GLN A 685 2.68 -9.03 12.23
CA GLN A 685 2.93 -7.96 13.21
C GLN A 685 1.65 -7.23 13.61
N ARG A 686 0.76 -7.00 12.65
CA ARG A 686 -0.45 -6.20 12.87
C ARG A 686 -1.42 -6.34 11.70
N ARG A 687 -2.62 -5.86 11.92
CA ARG A 687 -3.58 -5.60 10.83
C ARG A 687 -3.22 -4.28 10.15
N VAL A 688 -3.15 -4.29 8.83
CA VAL A 688 -2.85 -3.12 8.00
C VAL A 688 -4.10 -2.75 7.20
N PRO A 689 -4.65 -1.53 7.36
CA PRO A 689 -5.78 -1.09 6.55
C PRO A 689 -5.37 -0.96 5.08
N VAL A 690 -6.16 -1.51 4.19
CA VAL A 690 -5.99 -1.45 2.74
C VAL A 690 -6.80 -0.28 2.18
N SER A 691 -8.11 -0.23 2.49
CA SER A 691 -8.94 0.89 2.12
C SER A 691 -8.86 1.98 3.19
N LEU A 692 -8.24 3.10 2.83
CA LEU A 692 -8.17 4.30 3.67
C LEU A 692 -9.30 5.31 3.36
N ASP A 693 -10.24 4.95 2.50
CA ASP A 693 -11.35 5.85 2.08
C ASP A 693 -12.48 5.90 3.11
N ALA A 694 -12.61 4.84 3.91
CA ALA A 694 -13.60 4.79 4.98
C ALA A 694 -13.36 5.91 6.01
N PRO A 695 -14.41 6.60 6.49
CA PRO A 695 -14.28 7.47 7.63
C PRO A 695 -13.97 6.63 8.89
N ILE A 696 -13.11 7.13 9.75
CA ILE A 696 -12.74 6.48 11.00
C ILE A 696 -13.06 7.46 12.12
N PHE A 697 -13.95 7.06 13.04
CA PHE A 697 -14.26 7.80 14.24
C PHE A 697 -13.74 7.00 15.44
N SER A 698 -13.11 7.66 16.39
CA SER A 698 -12.68 7.04 17.64
C SER A 698 -12.94 7.98 18.80
N LEU A 699 -13.47 7.41 19.88
CA LEU A 699 -13.70 8.08 21.15
C LEU A 699 -13.18 7.19 22.27
N SER A 700 -12.33 7.71 23.13
CA SER A 700 -11.83 7.00 24.30
C SER A 700 -12.02 7.80 25.56
N HIS A 701 -12.30 7.08 26.65
CA HIS A 701 -12.36 7.64 28.00
C HIS A 701 -11.60 6.74 28.95
N THR A 702 -10.70 7.33 29.75
CA THR A 702 -9.87 6.60 30.72
C THR A 702 -10.08 7.24 32.11
N LEU A 703 -10.38 6.40 33.08
CA LEU A 703 -10.51 6.75 34.50
C LEU A 703 -9.26 6.31 35.25
N GLY A 704 -8.60 7.20 35.95
CA GLY A 704 -7.61 6.85 36.98
C GLY A 704 -8.25 6.70 38.32
N LEU A 705 -7.88 5.67 39.07
CA LEU A 705 -8.50 5.29 40.36
C LEU A 705 -7.47 5.41 41.49
N LYS A 706 -7.58 6.46 42.33
CA LYS A 706 -6.73 6.63 43.49
C LYS A 706 -7.11 5.60 44.58
N GLY A 707 -6.11 5.00 45.22
CA GLY A 707 -6.27 4.01 46.28
C GLY A 707 -6.50 2.58 45.81
N VAL A 708 -6.85 2.33 44.55
CA VAL A 708 -7.04 0.99 44.03
C VAL A 708 -5.67 0.42 43.59
N LEU A 709 -5.28 -0.72 44.13
CA LEU A 709 -3.96 -1.37 43.90
C LEU A 709 -2.76 -0.40 44.05
N GLY A 710 -2.86 0.60 44.94
CA GLY A 710 -1.80 1.60 45.11
C GLY A 710 -1.80 2.74 44.09
N GLY A 711 -2.85 2.86 43.30
CA GLY A 711 -3.00 4.02 42.39
C GLY A 711 -3.01 5.34 43.13
N GLU A 712 -2.21 6.31 42.69
CA GLU A 712 -1.98 7.56 43.40
C GLU A 712 -2.91 8.71 42.97
N TYR A 713 -3.45 8.63 41.73
CA TYR A 713 -4.17 9.73 41.09
C TYR A 713 -5.58 9.33 40.67
N ASN A 714 -6.54 10.25 40.93
CA ASN A 714 -7.85 10.23 40.32
C ASN A 714 -7.81 11.13 39.07
N PHE A 715 -8.15 10.58 37.91
CA PHE A 715 -8.22 11.39 36.71
C PHE A 715 -9.25 10.86 35.70
N ASN A 716 -9.68 11.77 34.83
CA ASN A 716 -10.55 11.49 33.69
C ASN A 716 -9.90 12.05 32.44
N LEU A 717 -9.53 11.19 31.50
CA LEU A 717 -8.94 11.54 30.22
C LEU A 717 -9.91 11.14 29.11
N THR A 718 -10.36 12.13 28.31
CA THR A 718 -11.20 11.91 27.15
C THR A 718 -10.44 12.29 25.90
N GLU A 719 -10.40 11.41 24.91
CA GLU A 719 -9.78 11.67 23.60
C GLU A 719 -10.74 11.28 22.47
N ALA A 720 -10.79 12.10 21.43
CA ALA A 720 -11.58 11.86 20.22
C ALA A 720 -10.74 12.06 18.97
N SER A 721 -11.02 11.29 17.93
CA SER A 721 -10.40 11.50 16.63
C SER A 721 -11.33 11.17 15.46
N ILE A 722 -11.16 11.90 14.37
CA ILE A 722 -11.86 11.69 13.11
C ILE A 722 -10.82 11.68 12.00
N ARG A 723 -10.91 10.68 11.11
CA ARG A 723 -10.10 10.61 9.90
C ARG A 723 -10.99 10.39 8.69
N LYS A 724 -10.71 11.12 7.58
CA LYS A 724 -11.41 10.96 6.32
C LYS A 724 -10.51 11.29 5.14
N ARG A 725 -10.61 10.50 4.08
CA ARG A 725 -10.00 10.75 2.76
C ARG A 725 -11.05 11.28 1.79
N PHE A 726 -10.66 12.31 1.03
CA PHE A 726 -11.42 12.85 -0.08
C PHE A 726 -10.62 12.71 -1.37
N TRP A 727 -11.29 12.28 -2.43
CA TRP A 727 -10.71 12.16 -3.75
C TRP A 727 -11.21 13.28 -4.65
N PHE A 728 -10.32 13.89 -5.42
CA PHE A 728 -10.61 14.94 -6.38
C PHE A 728 -10.35 14.47 -7.82
N GLY A 729 -10.75 13.25 -8.15
CA GLY A 729 -10.50 12.61 -9.45
C GLY A 729 -9.00 12.64 -9.80
N SER A 730 -8.65 13.17 -10.97
CA SER A 730 -7.26 13.26 -11.41
C SER A 730 -6.37 14.25 -10.64
N TRP A 731 -6.94 15.07 -9.74
CA TRP A 731 -6.21 16.01 -8.90
C TRP A 731 -5.69 15.41 -7.59
N GLY A 732 -5.92 14.10 -7.42
CA GLY A 732 -5.38 13.37 -6.27
C GLY A 732 -6.33 13.29 -5.09
N LYS A 733 -5.78 13.29 -3.87
CA LYS A 733 -6.51 13.04 -2.64
C LYS A 733 -6.08 13.96 -1.50
N LEU A 734 -7.03 14.25 -0.61
CA LEU A 734 -6.82 14.97 0.63
C LEU A 734 -7.17 14.05 1.82
N ASP A 735 -6.20 13.78 2.66
CA ASP A 735 -6.40 13.10 3.96
C ASP A 735 -6.54 14.17 5.04
N ILE A 736 -7.62 14.07 5.80
CA ILE A 736 -7.92 14.95 6.94
C ILE A 736 -7.94 14.09 8.20
N THR A 737 -7.18 14.50 9.22
CA THR A 737 -7.25 13.92 10.56
C THR A 737 -7.39 15.03 11.58
N ALA A 738 -8.44 14.97 12.38
CA ALA A 738 -8.65 15.87 13.52
C ALA A 738 -8.62 15.04 14.81
N ARG A 739 -7.98 15.58 15.86
CA ARG A 739 -7.92 14.98 17.19
C ARG A 739 -8.20 16.04 18.26
N ALA A 740 -8.81 15.62 19.33
CA ALA A 740 -8.99 16.45 20.53
C ALA A 740 -8.83 15.59 21.77
N GLY A 741 -8.33 16.19 22.85
CA GLY A 741 -8.18 15.52 24.13
C GLY A 741 -8.36 16.48 25.28
N ALA A 742 -8.91 15.97 26.38
CA ALA A 742 -9.09 16.73 27.62
C ALA A 742 -8.79 15.86 28.84
N GLN A 743 -7.84 16.32 29.65
CA GLN A 743 -7.61 15.85 31.02
C GLN A 743 -8.41 16.74 31.97
N TRP A 744 -9.41 16.15 32.63
CA TRP A 744 -10.40 16.91 33.40
C TRP A 744 -9.95 17.23 34.82
N ASN A 745 -9.05 16.44 35.37
CA ASN A 745 -8.60 16.56 36.77
C ASN A 745 -7.26 17.29 36.87
N THR A 746 -6.88 17.60 38.11
CA THR A 746 -5.54 18.06 38.45
C THR A 746 -4.61 16.86 38.52
N VAL A 747 -3.54 16.85 37.72
CA VAL A 747 -2.57 15.75 37.62
C VAL A 747 -1.15 16.29 37.34
N PRO A 748 -0.11 15.57 37.77
CA PRO A 748 1.25 15.93 37.43
C PRO A 748 1.53 15.72 35.92
N PHE A 749 2.57 16.35 35.39
CA PHE A 749 2.86 16.44 33.96
C PHE A 749 2.94 15.09 33.25
N PRO A 750 3.38 13.95 33.84
CA PRO A 750 3.42 12.66 33.16
C PRO A 750 2.04 12.14 32.71
N LEU A 751 0.97 12.64 33.35
CA LEU A 751 -0.43 12.27 33.08
C LEU A 751 -1.16 13.28 32.18
N LEU A 752 -0.49 14.34 31.74
CA LEU A 752 -1.04 15.32 30.81
C LEU A 752 -1.07 14.81 29.35
N ASN A 753 -1.83 15.51 28.53
CA ASN A 753 -1.85 15.28 27.08
C ASN A 753 -0.56 15.79 26.42
N LEU A 754 0.02 14.94 25.61
CA LEU A 754 1.21 15.26 24.80
C LEU A 754 0.85 15.28 23.31
N PRO A 755 1.41 16.23 22.53
CA PRO A 755 1.26 16.19 21.06
C PRO A 755 1.92 14.94 20.50
N MET A 756 1.33 14.40 19.43
CA MET A 756 1.89 13.25 18.72
C MET A 756 3.15 13.66 17.94
N ALA A 757 4.31 13.66 18.58
CA ALA A 757 5.58 14.03 17.97
C ALA A 757 6.28 12.84 17.31
N ASN A 758 6.75 13.04 16.09
CA ASN A 758 7.57 12.05 15.36
C ASN A 758 9.05 12.32 15.64
N LEU A 759 9.66 11.51 16.50
CA LEU A 759 11.07 11.66 16.91
C LEU A 759 12.06 10.95 15.98
N SER A 760 11.57 10.21 14.97
CA SER A 760 12.39 9.49 14.00
C SER A 760 12.54 10.30 12.70
N TYR A 761 13.63 10.04 11.96
CA TYR A 761 13.75 10.50 10.57
C TYR A 761 12.69 9.85 9.68
N ILE A 762 12.24 8.64 10.03
CA ILE A 762 11.16 7.93 9.32
C ILE A 762 9.82 8.43 9.86
N THR A 763 8.96 8.92 8.98
CA THR A 763 7.61 9.38 9.35
C THR A 763 6.75 8.18 9.74
N GLN A 764 6.16 8.23 10.94
CA GLN A 764 5.33 7.16 11.49
C GLN A 764 3.87 7.30 11.08
N HIS A 765 3.33 8.50 11.20
CA HIS A 765 1.95 8.82 10.84
C HIS A 765 1.87 10.17 10.12
N ASN A 766 0.93 10.31 9.21
CA ASN A 766 0.72 11.57 8.50
C ASN A 766 0.30 12.72 9.41
N GLU A 767 -0.36 12.42 10.53
CA GLU A 767 -0.81 13.40 11.53
C GLU A 767 0.23 13.75 12.59
N SER A 768 1.34 13.00 12.69
CA SER A 768 2.37 13.28 13.70
C SER A 768 3.19 14.51 13.34
N PHE A 769 3.45 15.36 14.33
CA PHE A 769 4.28 16.55 14.17
C PHE A 769 5.75 16.17 14.01
N SER A 770 6.40 16.73 12.98
CA SER A 770 7.74 16.33 12.57
C SER A 770 8.85 17.11 13.27
N LEU A 771 8.55 18.28 13.86
CA LEU A 771 9.55 19.19 14.47
C LEU A 771 9.26 19.52 15.94
N ILE A 772 8.25 18.88 16.55
CA ILE A 772 8.05 18.94 18.00
C ILE A 772 9.01 17.98 18.67
N ASN A 773 9.74 18.43 19.68
CA ASN A 773 10.60 17.60 20.52
C ASN A 773 9.78 16.70 21.47
N ASN A 774 10.43 15.71 22.08
CA ASN A 774 9.80 14.86 23.09
C ASN A 774 9.33 15.74 24.26
N MET A 775 8.06 15.61 24.65
CA MET A 775 7.44 16.36 25.76
C MET A 775 7.55 17.90 25.65
N GLU A 776 7.71 18.46 24.46
CA GLU A 776 7.94 19.90 24.30
C GLU A 776 6.74 20.75 24.77
N PHE A 777 5.50 20.31 24.50
CA PHE A 777 4.29 20.99 24.94
C PHE A 777 3.47 20.09 25.88
N LEU A 778 3.06 20.64 27.01
CA LEU A 778 2.23 19.99 28.00
C LEU A 778 0.84 20.65 28.00
N ASN A 779 -0.21 19.86 27.84
CA ASN A 779 -1.56 20.37 27.70
C ASN A 779 -2.52 19.56 28.56
N ASP A 780 -3.46 20.20 29.24
CA ASP A 780 -4.61 19.48 29.79
C ASP A 780 -5.76 19.39 28.77
N ARG A 781 -5.81 20.30 27.78
CA ARG A 781 -6.75 20.25 26.66
C ARG A 781 -6.03 20.58 25.38
N TYR A 782 -6.37 19.87 24.30
CA TYR A 782 -5.83 20.17 22.97
C TYR A 782 -6.83 19.84 21.88
N ALA A 783 -6.66 20.51 20.73
CA ALA A 783 -7.23 20.14 19.45
C ALA A 783 -6.15 20.22 18.39
N SER A 784 -6.09 19.25 17.50
CA SER A 784 -5.13 19.22 16.39
C SER A 784 -5.80 18.87 15.07
N LEU A 785 -5.25 19.40 13.97
CA LEU A 785 -5.68 19.17 12.61
C LEU A 785 -4.47 18.87 11.74
N ALA A 786 -4.53 17.78 11.00
CA ALA A 786 -3.54 17.40 10.00
C ALA A 786 -4.21 17.27 8.64
N LEU A 787 -3.68 17.97 7.65
CA LEU A 787 -4.10 17.94 6.26
C LEU A 787 -2.94 17.42 5.41
N THR A 788 -3.17 16.38 4.62
CA THR A 788 -2.18 15.86 3.67
C THR A 788 -2.80 15.82 2.28
N TYR A 789 -2.30 16.63 1.35
CA TYR A 789 -2.74 16.67 -0.03
C TYR A 789 -1.71 16.05 -0.96
N ASP A 790 -2.10 14.97 -1.60
CA ASP A 790 -1.33 14.25 -2.61
C ASP A 790 -1.90 14.56 -3.98
N MET A 791 -1.15 15.25 -4.83
CA MET A 791 -1.59 15.71 -6.16
C MET A 791 -1.36 14.68 -7.28
N ASN A 792 -0.87 13.47 -6.97
CA ASN A 792 -0.62 12.40 -7.96
C ASN A 792 0.31 12.81 -9.12
N GLY A 793 1.22 13.75 -8.91
CA GLY A 793 2.13 14.26 -9.96
C GLY A 793 1.51 15.30 -10.88
N LYS A 794 0.37 15.87 -10.53
CA LYS A 794 -0.38 16.79 -11.42
C LYS A 794 0.42 18.02 -11.85
N LEU A 795 1.31 18.53 -10.98
CA LEU A 795 2.23 19.62 -11.31
C LEU A 795 3.49 19.09 -12.01
N PHE A 796 4.13 18.07 -11.43
CA PHE A 796 5.41 17.56 -11.92
C PHE A 796 5.31 16.92 -13.31
N ASN A 797 4.17 16.29 -13.63
CA ASN A 797 3.91 15.73 -14.96
C ASN A 797 3.81 16.80 -16.08
N ARG A 798 3.69 18.09 -15.73
CA ARG A 798 3.68 19.20 -16.68
C ARG A 798 5.06 19.77 -16.96
N ILE A 799 6.05 19.46 -16.12
CA ILE A 799 7.42 19.96 -16.24
C ILE A 799 8.25 18.95 -17.06
N PRO A 800 8.77 19.32 -18.26
CA PRO A 800 9.31 18.38 -19.24
C PRO A 800 10.41 17.44 -18.73
N LEU A 801 11.30 17.89 -17.85
CA LEU A 801 12.37 17.07 -17.29
C LEU A 801 11.86 16.23 -16.10
N ILE A 802 11.10 16.84 -15.20
CA ILE A 802 10.62 16.19 -13.97
C ILE A 802 9.63 15.04 -14.29
N LYS A 803 8.78 15.21 -15.31
CA LYS A 803 7.83 14.15 -15.73
C LYS A 803 8.51 12.83 -16.08
N LYS A 804 9.78 12.85 -16.54
CA LYS A 804 10.54 11.64 -16.86
C LYS A 804 10.94 10.87 -15.61
N LEU A 805 11.09 11.55 -14.48
CA LEU A 805 11.44 10.96 -13.19
C LEU A 805 10.22 10.31 -12.52
N LYS A 806 9.00 10.63 -13.00
CA LYS A 806 7.73 10.16 -12.42
C LYS A 806 7.58 10.53 -10.94
N TRP A 807 8.26 11.58 -10.50
CA TRP A 807 8.13 12.11 -9.16
C TRP A 807 6.75 12.73 -8.97
N ARG A 808 6.28 12.71 -7.74
CA ARG A 808 4.96 13.23 -7.37
C ARG A 808 5.07 14.11 -6.15
N GLU A 809 4.27 15.15 -6.13
CA GLU A 809 4.27 16.15 -5.07
C GLU A 809 3.22 15.84 -4.00
N THR A 810 3.55 16.18 -2.76
CA THR A 810 2.64 16.16 -1.62
C THR A 810 2.83 17.41 -0.78
N PHE A 811 1.75 17.91 -0.19
CA PHE A 811 1.73 19.07 0.68
C PHE A 811 1.06 18.67 1.98
N ARG A 812 1.62 19.11 3.12
CA ARG A 812 1.04 18.88 4.42
C ARG A 812 1.02 20.15 5.24
N ILE A 813 -0.06 20.32 6.00
CA ILE A 813 -0.19 21.35 7.03
C ILE A 813 -0.67 20.64 8.28
N ARG A 814 0.00 20.89 9.39
CA ARG A 814 -0.36 20.37 10.70
C ARG A 814 -0.41 21.50 11.69
N GLY A 815 -1.47 21.53 12.45
CA GLY A 815 -1.67 22.53 13.49
C GLY A 815 -2.20 21.90 14.77
N MET A 816 -1.84 22.52 15.89
CA MET A 816 -2.36 22.14 17.19
C MET A 816 -2.53 23.40 18.03
N TYR A 817 -3.63 23.47 18.74
CA TYR A 817 -3.83 24.41 19.82
C TYR A 817 -4.04 23.62 21.11
N GLY A 818 -3.30 23.97 22.14
CA GLY A 818 -3.38 23.36 23.46
C GLY A 818 -3.36 24.39 24.56
N THR A 819 -3.95 24.05 25.70
CA THR A 819 -3.96 24.86 26.90
C THR A 819 -3.50 24.05 28.08
N LEU A 820 -2.87 24.69 29.04
CA LEU A 820 -2.62 24.17 30.37
C LEU A 820 -3.26 25.12 31.36
N THR A 821 -4.34 24.69 31.99
CA THR A 821 -5.04 25.49 33.01
C THR A 821 -4.17 25.66 34.26
N ASP A 822 -4.40 26.75 34.99
CA ASP A 822 -3.58 27.10 36.16
C ASP A 822 -3.55 25.95 37.20
N LYS A 823 -4.63 25.18 37.34
CA LYS A 823 -4.71 24.03 38.25
C LYS A 823 -3.68 22.90 37.92
N ASN A 824 -3.24 22.78 36.69
CA ASN A 824 -2.28 21.77 36.21
C ASN A 824 -0.89 22.36 35.95
N ASN A 825 -0.74 23.69 36.12
CA ASN A 825 0.53 24.37 35.93
C ASN A 825 1.25 24.49 37.28
N PRO A 826 2.37 23.79 37.51
CA PRO A 826 3.05 23.83 38.80
C PRO A 826 3.57 25.23 39.20
N TYR A 827 3.73 26.13 38.25
CA TYR A 827 4.22 27.49 38.49
C TYR A 827 3.12 28.49 38.80
N LYS A 828 1.84 28.08 38.72
CA LYS A 828 0.68 28.90 38.96
C LYS A 828 -0.28 28.31 40.02
N SER A 829 -0.25 26.97 40.15
CA SER A 829 -1.07 26.26 41.15
C SER A 829 -0.44 26.31 42.52
N GLN A 830 -1.27 26.35 43.55
CA GLN A 830 -0.84 26.15 44.94
C GLN A 830 -0.82 24.65 45.34
N ASN A 831 -1.08 23.74 44.41
CA ASN A 831 -1.07 22.31 44.65
C ASN A 831 0.37 21.76 44.67
N ASP A 832 0.85 21.39 45.82
CA ASP A 832 2.17 20.82 46.10
C ASP A 832 2.39 19.38 45.57
N GLU A 833 1.30 18.72 45.14
CA GLU A 833 1.39 17.41 44.52
C GLU A 833 1.75 17.44 43.01
N LEU A 834 1.78 18.64 42.40
CA LEU A 834 2.23 18.79 41.01
C LEU A 834 3.75 18.67 40.91
N PHE A 835 4.21 18.21 39.74
CA PHE A 835 5.64 18.11 39.47
C PHE A 835 6.12 19.28 38.64
N LEU A 836 7.27 19.86 38.99
CA LEU A 836 7.99 20.84 38.21
C LEU A 836 8.37 20.25 36.86
N PHE A 837 8.39 21.06 35.80
CA PHE A 837 8.68 20.57 34.47
C PHE A 837 10.14 20.08 34.34
N PRO A 838 10.40 19.07 33.48
CA PRO A 838 11.75 18.58 33.22
C PRO A 838 12.66 19.68 32.72
N MET A 839 13.90 19.68 33.20
CA MET A 839 14.90 20.68 32.86
C MET A 839 16.14 20.04 32.22
N ARG A 840 16.78 20.80 31.33
CA ARG A 840 18.11 20.49 30.80
C ARG A 840 18.99 21.72 30.96
N ASP A 841 20.09 21.54 31.67
CA ASP A 841 21.06 22.63 31.94
C ASP A 841 20.39 23.91 32.49
N GLY A 842 19.44 23.74 33.42
CA GLY A 842 18.70 24.82 34.05
C GLY A 842 17.60 25.45 33.21
N VAL A 843 17.32 24.92 32.01
CA VAL A 843 16.25 25.40 31.13
C VAL A 843 15.13 24.36 31.03
N PRO A 844 13.85 24.74 31.21
CA PRO A 844 12.72 23.83 31.03
C PRO A 844 12.70 23.27 29.60
N THR A 845 12.52 21.96 29.48
CA THR A 845 12.39 21.27 28.19
C THR A 845 10.94 21.19 27.73
N SER A 846 10.02 21.48 28.63
CA SER A 846 8.58 21.48 28.39
C SER A 846 8.01 22.88 28.54
N HIS A 847 7.03 23.22 27.69
CA HIS A 847 6.47 24.55 27.59
C HIS A 847 4.94 24.50 27.62
N VAL A 848 4.36 25.62 28.06
CA VAL A 848 2.91 25.87 27.98
C VAL A 848 2.66 26.69 26.71
N MET A 849 1.67 26.31 25.94
CA MET A 849 1.27 27.08 24.75
C MET A 849 0.59 28.40 25.16
N GLY A 850 0.89 29.46 24.42
CA GLY A 850 0.20 30.74 24.51
C GLY A 850 -1.09 30.76 23.69
N SER A 851 -1.52 31.96 23.28
CA SER A 851 -2.71 32.14 22.41
C SER A 851 -2.47 31.71 20.96
N THR A 852 -1.22 31.57 20.55
CA THR A 852 -0.86 31.17 19.18
C THR A 852 -0.86 29.65 19.04
N PRO A 853 -1.51 29.06 18.00
CA PRO A 853 -1.41 27.64 17.74
C PRO A 853 0.00 27.27 17.25
N TYR A 854 0.44 26.04 17.56
CA TYR A 854 1.59 25.45 16.89
C TYR A 854 1.23 25.09 15.45
N LEU A 855 2.08 25.49 14.50
CA LEU A 855 1.90 25.23 13.08
C LEU A 855 3.21 24.74 12.46
N GLU A 856 3.11 23.71 11.63
CA GLU A 856 4.16 23.27 10.71
C GLU A 856 3.58 22.95 9.32
N ALA A 857 4.36 23.26 8.30
CA ALA A 857 4.02 22.94 6.92
C ALA A 857 5.15 22.14 6.29
N SER A 858 4.79 21.30 5.33
CA SER A 858 5.78 20.52 4.61
C SER A 858 5.46 20.35 3.13
N VAL A 859 6.52 20.22 2.35
CA VAL A 859 6.48 19.88 0.93
C VAL A 859 7.28 18.61 0.75
N GLY A 860 6.68 17.64 0.10
CA GLY A 860 7.30 16.34 -0.11
C GLY A 860 7.32 15.94 -1.58
N ILE A 861 8.30 15.14 -1.92
CA ILE A 861 8.41 14.44 -3.19
C ILE A 861 8.39 12.96 -2.89
N TYR A 862 7.45 12.26 -3.47
CA TYR A 862 7.39 10.81 -3.36
C TYR A 862 7.56 10.13 -4.72
N ASN A 863 7.64 8.81 -4.71
CA ASN A 863 7.94 8.02 -5.89
C ASN A 863 9.41 8.14 -6.36
N ILE A 864 10.32 8.58 -5.51
CA ILE A 864 11.74 8.57 -5.82
C ILE A 864 12.18 7.09 -5.81
N PHE A 865 12.73 6.62 -6.94
CA PHE A 865 13.05 5.20 -7.17
C PHE A 865 11.89 4.23 -6.86
N LYS A 866 10.64 4.67 -7.00
CA LYS A 866 9.39 3.92 -6.75
C LYS A 866 9.13 3.55 -5.28
N LEU A 867 9.99 3.92 -4.34
CA LEU A 867 9.93 3.51 -2.93
C LEU A 867 10.08 4.66 -1.95
N LEU A 868 10.92 5.65 -2.27
CA LEU A 868 11.31 6.67 -1.31
C LEU A 868 10.42 7.91 -1.43
N HIS A 869 10.03 8.42 -0.27
CA HIS A 869 9.41 9.71 -0.08
C HIS A 869 10.35 10.57 0.77
N ILE A 870 10.62 11.78 0.33
CA ILE A 870 11.40 12.78 1.04
C ILE A 870 10.52 14.01 1.27
N GLU A 871 10.50 14.48 2.49
CA GLU A 871 9.67 15.60 2.91
C GLU A 871 10.54 16.64 3.61
N TYR A 872 10.50 17.87 3.13
CA TYR A 872 11.03 19.04 3.84
C TYR A 872 9.92 19.65 4.69
N VAL A 873 10.19 19.82 5.97
CA VAL A 873 9.25 20.35 6.95
C VAL A 873 9.78 21.65 7.52
N ARG A 874 8.92 22.65 7.66
CA ARG A 874 9.20 23.92 8.30
C ARG A 874 8.23 24.19 9.42
N ARG A 875 8.76 24.51 10.59
CA ARG A 875 8.04 25.02 11.75
C ARG A 875 7.72 26.49 11.55
N LEU A 876 6.47 26.88 11.72
CA LEU A 876 5.98 28.24 11.41
C LEU A 876 5.78 29.09 12.67
N THR A 877 5.53 28.48 13.81
CA THR A 877 5.28 29.15 15.09
C THR A 877 6.19 28.58 16.19
N TYR A 878 6.33 29.30 17.30
CA TYR A 878 7.20 28.90 18.43
C TYR A 878 8.65 28.65 18.01
N THR A 879 9.13 29.45 17.08
CA THR A 879 10.50 29.33 16.53
C THR A 879 11.58 29.90 17.45
N ASP A 880 11.18 30.57 18.50
CA ASP A 880 12.09 31.30 19.42
C ASP A 880 12.43 30.47 20.67
N ILE A 881 11.77 29.29 20.85
CA ILE A 881 12.08 28.37 21.93
C ILE A 881 13.52 27.85 21.76
N PRO A 882 14.36 27.93 22.82
CA PRO A 882 15.72 27.41 22.76
C PRO A 882 15.78 25.92 22.41
N GLY A 883 16.72 25.54 21.55
CA GLY A 883 16.95 24.13 21.20
C GLY A 883 15.94 23.52 20.20
N VAL A 884 14.95 24.27 19.69
CA VAL A 884 14.04 23.76 18.67
C VAL A 884 14.64 23.85 17.27
N LYS A 885 14.31 22.86 16.45
CA LYS A 885 14.63 22.91 15.02
C LYS A 885 13.52 23.63 14.26
N LYS A 886 13.92 24.60 13.43
CA LYS A 886 12.98 25.36 12.58
C LYS A 886 12.67 24.62 11.29
N ASP A 887 13.60 23.77 10.84
CA ASP A 887 13.52 23.02 9.60
C ASP A 887 13.98 21.58 9.79
N GLY A 888 13.50 20.68 8.96
CA GLY A 888 13.92 19.29 9.01
C GLY A 888 13.57 18.53 7.75
N ILE A 889 14.25 17.41 7.54
CA ILE A 889 13.96 16.47 6.47
C ILE A 889 13.44 15.18 7.12
N ARG A 890 12.39 14.61 6.51
CA ARG A 890 11.81 13.33 6.92
C ARG A 890 11.72 12.41 5.73
N PHE A 891 11.77 11.13 6.01
CA PHE A 891 11.73 10.07 5.02
C PHE A 891 10.51 9.17 5.25
N MET A 892 10.04 8.56 4.20
CA MET A 892 9.05 7.51 4.26
C MET A 892 9.40 6.47 3.20
N ILE A 893 9.36 5.20 3.57
CA ILE A 893 9.53 4.11 2.62
C ILE A 893 8.13 3.56 2.38
N LEU A 894 7.63 3.75 1.17
CA LEU A 894 6.30 3.36 0.75
C LEU A 894 6.38 2.67 -0.61
N MET A 895 5.90 1.44 -0.67
CA MET A 895 5.66 0.75 -1.91
C MET A 895 4.23 1.05 -2.35
N ILE A 896 4.07 1.91 -3.36
CA ILE A 896 2.78 2.33 -3.91
C ILE A 896 2.80 2.03 -5.41
N PHE A 897 1.75 1.39 -5.91
CA PHE A 897 1.55 1.16 -7.35
C PHE A 897 1.34 2.46 -8.13
#